data_4462f2ff68d5c57c09922895994c827f
#
_entry.id   4462f2ff68d5c57c09922895994c827f
#
_cell.length_a   1.000
_cell.length_b   1.000
_cell.length_c   1.000
_cell.angle_alpha   90.00
_cell.angle_beta   90.00
_cell.angle_gamma   90.00
#
_symmetry.space_group_name_H-M   'P 1'
#
loop_
_entity.id
_entity.type
_entity.pdbx_description
1 polymer ?
#
loop_
_entity_poly.entity_id
_entity_poly.type
_entity_poly.pdbx_seq_one_letter_code
_entity_poly.pdbx_strand_id
1 'polypeptide(L)'
;MSETEVTLLTGKHTISTSVTKSITISKDATVEISIPENVTPTNTAGKHTITNNGTLTITGSGTVDNVSHERGALVNEPGATATLNGCTFTRSEEAGTDSDHANGNSWYTIKNYGTMTVGKNTVVTTGSSDQVEKYSSLIANGWQNDNDLKSHPKVSGQSTANMTVEGGAFSRGLNTIKNDDYGALTISGGSFTNYTQAALQNHSVATVSNGKFDADSDYAIYNCPCDENADKGELSISGGDFKGTIYSTKADGYGFLKVTGGTFSDPGVYQYAESGTVNVKLQGNYIGNKAIPISSGVTANLDLNGHVMAVPDCGITARGAFTLTDSGNEGKLQSEKMPVMIVGANGIFILNSGSVVSTGNYGVYAKESGSAVVNGGSIKSKNAALSGNNTTGDMNFTVNGGILTAEQGPAIYMPGQVSFTVAGGTLSGGISLRMGQVNISGGTINAISTGIDSPNGKVGNTPCYAYSGNVWFPDALYVIGGTYTSDNATYSNSLNLNITGGEFNCTNDQGSAVAIYDLGKVKQSMNVNISGNAKLSNNSSSRDAYQVLSFKDIGVDNPQEGYNNSGYVGKVATSIAGGTFSSEPDASYIADGYEAVKSGANWVVQVPYTPAPAPSTETTTTTNPDGTTTTTVTDKKTGESTSTTEGANGTTVVEKTDASGNTTTKVTVPEGAATNAGAPVEIPAAVEVTKGKEVSISAPAGTIVAIPAAADAGNVAVIVHADGTETVIPMSLVEGGKAIVKLDGDATVKIVDNAKDFSDVPADHWAAGNIDFASSHEIFKGIDNGDTYEPETALTRNMMMTVIARTDGADTSDSDPWYAKGQQWAVDNGVSNGLWGEDSITREQLVTMLFNYANKSGMDTSARADVSGMENADAVSSWALEAVQWAVAEGILKGVDNTDLAPQGLATRAQAAAFMQRYVKAALL
;
A
#
# COMPACT_ATOMS: atom_id res chain seq x y z
N MET A 1 -3.90 58.97 -35.56
CA MET A 1 -3.75 57.48 -35.81
C MET A 1 -3.90 56.77 -34.50
N SER A 2 -4.94 56.03 -34.30
CA SER A 2 -5.11 55.17 -33.11
C SER A 2 -4.20 53.97 -33.30
N GLU A 3 -3.00 54.01 -32.77
CA GLU A 3 -2.16 52.81 -32.72
C GLU A 3 -2.84 51.76 -31.85
N THR A 4 -3.41 50.78 -32.48
CA THR A 4 -4.07 49.63 -31.80
C THR A 4 -3.09 48.54 -31.43
N GLU A 5 -1.82 48.69 -31.78
CA GLU A 5 -0.77 47.71 -31.64
C GLU A 5 0.56 48.34 -31.18
N VAL A 6 1.29 47.61 -30.34
CA VAL A 6 2.67 47.93 -29.89
C VAL A 6 3.58 46.81 -30.28
N THR A 7 4.64 47.11 -31.06
CA THR A 7 5.67 46.14 -31.40
C THR A 7 6.84 46.26 -30.42
N LEU A 8 7.19 45.19 -29.73
CA LEU A 8 8.35 45.14 -28.82
C LEU A 8 9.59 44.64 -29.56
N LEU A 9 10.69 45.31 -29.33
CA LEU A 9 12.04 44.93 -29.77
C LEU A 9 12.80 44.28 -28.64
N THR A 10 13.94 43.70 -28.95
CA THR A 10 14.80 43.00 -27.99
C THR A 10 15.04 43.85 -26.73
N GLY A 11 14.85 43.22 -25.56
CA GLY A 11 15.08 43.86 -24.27
C GLY A 11 14.07 43.45 -23.18
N LYS A 12 14.25 44.02 -22.01
CA LYS A 12 13.35 43.86 -20.87
C LYS A 12 12.33 44.99 -20.84
N HIS A 13 11.07 44.63 -20.70
CA HIS A 13 9.94 45.52 -20.68
C HIS A 13 9.07 45.25 -19.46
N THR A 14 8.64 46.31 -18.77
CA THR A 14 7.66 46.23 -17.71
C THR A 14 6.37 46.88 -18.16
N ILE A 15 5.26 46.15 -18.14
CA ILE A 15 3.93 46.69 -18.37
C ILE A 15 3.40 47.18 -17.02
N SER A 16 3.58 48.46 -16.74
CA SER A 16 3.26 49.07 -15.44
C SER A 16 1.82 49.54 -15.30
N THR A 17 1.06 49.53 -16.38
CA THR A 17 -0.36 49.90 -16.39
C THR A 17 -1.15 49.03 -17.33
N SER A 18 -2.42 48.79 -17.01
CA SER A 18 -3.31 48.02 -17.89
C SER A 18 -3.49 48.78 -19.25
N VAL A 19 -3.25 48.03 -20.33
CA VAL A 19 -3.33 48.55 -21.71
C VAL A 19 -4.35 47.75 -22.51
N THR A 20 -4.98 48.41 -23.48
CA THR A 20 -5.97 47.77 -24.38
C THR A 20 -5.42 47.50 -25.77
N LYS A 21 -4.10 47.63 -25.96
CA LYS A 21 -3.41 47.43 -27.23
C LYS A 21 -2.94 46.00 -27.39
N SER A 22 -2.90 45.53 -28.63
CA SER A 22 -2.18 44.30 -28.96
C SER A 22 -0.67 44.46 -28.82
N ILE A 23 0.02 43.49 -28.30
CA ILE A 23 1.48 43.48 -28.12
C ILE A 23 2.05 42.43 -29.10
N THR A 24 2.92 42.85 -30.00
CA THR A 24 3.57 41.97 -30.96
C THR A 24 5.07 41.93 -30.70
N ILE A 25 5.62 40.75 -30.54
CA ILE A 25 7.07 40.50 -30.48
C ILE A 25 7.54 40.22 -31.89
N SER A 26 8.53 41.02 -32.34
CA SER A 26 9.08 40.89 -33.70
C SER A 26 9.84 39.59 -33.88
N LYS A 27 9.87 39.11 -35.12
CA LYS A 27 10.73 37.99 -35.49
C LYS A 27 12.19 38.36 -35.17
N ASP A 28 12.93 37.41 -34.67
CA ASP A 28 14.33 37.54 -34.23
C ASP A 28 14.56 38.42 -32.99
N ALA A 29 13.51 39.03 -32.41
CA ALA A 29 13.58 39.72 -31.13
C ALA A 29 13.60 38.80 -29.94
N THR A 30 14.43 39.11 -28.93
CA THR A 30 14.40 38.45 -27.63
C THR A 30 13.85 39.42 -26.59
N VAL A 31 12.67 39.13 -26.07
CA VAL A 31 11.89 40.03 -25.21
C VAL A 31 11.57 39.34 -23.89
N GLU A 32 11.82 40.03 -22.79
CA GLU A 32 11.32 39.66 -21.45
C GLU A 32 10.26 40.70 -21.04
N ILE A 33 9.06 40.22 -20.71
CA ILE A 33 7.96 41.05 -20.23
C ILE A 33 7.69 40.74 -18.76
N SER A 34 7.70 41.76 -17.92
CA SER A 34 7.26 41.62 -16.52
C SER A 34 5.91 42.35 -16.35
N ILE A 35 4.92 41.65 -15.80
CA ILE A 35 3.58 42.21 -15.56
C ILE A 35 3.33 42.13 -14.04
N PRO A 36 3.39 43.28 -13.34
CA PRO A 36 3.14 43.34 -11.90
C PRO A 36 1.72 42.96 -11.52
N GLU A 37 1.51 42.64 -10.27
CA GLU A 37 0.19 42.44 -9.68
C GLU A 37 -0.76 43.63 -9.95
N ASN A 38 -2.02 43.36 -10.15
CA ASN A 38 -3.08 44.35 -10.46
C ASN A 38 -2.89 45.05 -11.82
N VAL A 39 -2.01 44.59 -12.69
CA VAL A 39 -1.87 45.05 -14.06
C VAL A 39 -2.46 44.03 -15.02
N THR A 40 -3.40 44.50 -15.89
CA THR A 40 -4.11 43.61 -16.83
C THR A 40 -4.07 44.18 -18.24
N PRO A 41 -3.08 43.83 -19.10
CA PRO A 41 -3.19 44.07 -20.52
C PRO A 41 -4.34 43.23 -21.10
N THR A 42 -5.30 43.92 -21.74
CA THR A 42 -6.52 43.34 -22.31
C THR A 42 -6.74 43.85 -23.73
N ASN A 43 -6.93 42.92 -24.69
CA ASN A 43 -7.29 43.38 -26.03
C ASN A 43 -8.81 43.42 -26.24
N THR A 44 -9.30 44.57 -26.74
CA THR A 44 -10.72 44.84 -27.05
C THR A 44 -10.95 45.16 -28.53
N ALA A 45 -9.91 45.09 -29.36
CA ALA A 45 -9.92 45.55 -30.74
C ALA A 45 -9.90 44.40 -31.79
N GLY A 46 -10.32 43.20 -31.42
CA GLY A 46 -10.40 42.06 -32.34
C GLY A 46 -9.04 41.45 -32.69
N LYS A 47 -8.02 41.62 -31.82
CA LYS A 47 -6.68 41.05 -31.99
C LYS A 47 -6.32 40.18 -30.79
N HIS A 48 -5.31 39.30 -30.93
CA HIS A 48 -4.69 38.65 -29.78
C HIS A 48 -4.05 39.69 -28.86
N THR A 49 -4.05 39.44 -27.56
CA THR A 49 -3.41 40.38 -26.62
C THR A 49 -1.91 40.37 -26.79
N ILE A 50 -1.32 39.18 -26.87
CA ILE A 50 0.11 39.01 -27.17
C ILE A 50 0.27 38.07 -28.37
N THR A 51 1.03 38.54 -29.40
CA THR A 51 1.46 37.70 -30.53
C THR A 51 2.97 37.60 -30.52
N ASN A 52 3.51 36.38 -30.32
CA ASN A 52 4.95 36.17 -30.31
C ASN A 52 5.43 35.58 -31.64
N ASN A 53 6.29 36.31 -32.34
CA ASN A 53 6.99 35.81 -33.52
C ASN A 53 8.51 35.59 -33.27
N GLY A 54 9.00 35.90 -32.06
CA GLY A 54 10.40 35.81 -31.66
C GLY A 54 10.64 34.93 -30.45
N THR A 55 11.52 35.36 -29.55
CA THR A 55 11.74 34.72 -28.26
C THR A 55 11.14 35.59 -27.16
N LEU A 56 10.20 35.03 -26.42
CA LEU A 56 9.42 35.73 -25.39
C LEU A 56 9.55 35.04 -24.05
N THR A 57 9.84 35.80 -23.00
CA THR A 57 9.70 35.35 -21.59
C THR A 57 8.70 36.28 -20.90
N ILE A 58 7.70 35.71 -20.25
CA ILE A 58 6.70 36.42 -19.43
C ILE A 58 6.87 36.06 -17.97
N THR A 59 6.97 37.07 -17.11
CA THR A 59 7.13 36.92 -15.65
C THR A 59 6.19 37.87 -14.90
N GLY A 60 6.03 37.65 -13.61
CA GLY A 60 5.20 38.49 -12.74
C GLY A 60 3.92 37.83 -12.30
N SER A 61 3.08 38.55 -11.59
CA SER A 61 1.82 38.09 -11.01
C SER A 61 0.56 38.79 -11.57
N GLY A 62 0.71 39.61 -12.60
CA GLY A 62 -0.40 40.28 -13.29
C GLY A 62 -1.21 39.36 -14.20
N THR A 63 -2.19 39.91 -14.91
CA THR A 63 -3.10 39.12 -15.75
C THR A 63 -3.00 39.54 -17.22
N VAL A 64 -2.89 38.59 -18.14
CA VAL A 64 -3.02 38.79 -19.57
C VAL A 64 -4.40 38.31 -20.00
N ASP A 65 -5.25 39.24 -20.41
CA ASP A 65 -6.65 38.96 -20.75
C ASP A 65 -6.98 39.26 -22.22
N ASN A 66 -7.99 38.61 -22.75
CA ASN A 66 -8.57 38.92 -24.05
C ASN A 66 -10.10 38.77 -23.99
N VAL A 67 -10.79 39.81 -24.44
CA VAL A 67 -12.27 39.85 -24.49
C VAL A 67 -12.81 39.92 -25.92
N SER A 68 -11.94 39.68 -26.92
CA SER A 68 -12.34 39.69 -28.31
C SER A 68 -12.71 38.31 -28.79
N HIS A 69 -13.80 38.21 -29.57
CA HIS A 69 -14.22 36.98 -30.21
C HIS A 69 -13.11 36.43 -31.13
N GLU A 70 -12.92 35.10 -31.16
CA GLU A 70 -11.90 34.38 -31.94
C GLU A 70 -10.45 34.81 -31.67
N ARG A 71 -10.16 35.40 -30.50
CA ARG A 71 -8.81 35.85 -30.13
C ARG A 71 -8.41 35.35 -28.73
N GLY A 72 -7.14 35.00 -28.62
CA GLY A 72 -6.57 34.51 -27.35
C GLY A 72 -5.74 35.56 -26.61
N ALA A 73 -5.44 35.31 -25.38
CA ALA A 73 -4.53 36.07 -24.56
C ALA A 73 -3.08 36.00 -25.12
N LEU A 74 -2.66 34.80 -25.60
CA LEU A 74 -1.33 34.57 -26.18
C LEU A 74 -1.40 33.63 -27.37
N VAL A 75 -0.74 34.05 -28.46
CA VAL A 75 -0.40 33.17 -29.60
C VAL A 75 1.10 33.11 -29.74
N ASN A 76 1.65 31.91 -29.76
CA ASN A 76 3.05 31.64 -30.05
C ASN A 76 3.16 31.12 -31.49
N GLU A 77 3.62 31.92 -32.39
CA GLU A 77 3.62 31.67 -33.84
C GLU A 77 4.61 30.59 -34.27
N PRO A 78 4.46 29.99 -35.47
CA PRO A 78 5.41 28.98 -35.97
C PRO A 78 6.86 29.47 -35.95
N GLY A 79 7.74 28.69 -35.32
CA GLY A 79 9.18 29.01 -35.16
C GLY A 79 9.50 29.95 -34.01
N ALA A 80 8.53 30.53 -33.33
CA ALA A 80 8.72 31.33 -32.13
C ALA A 80 8.95 30.49 -30.88
N THR A 81 9.59 31.08 -29.86
CA THR A 81 9.82 30.45 -28.56
C THR A 81 9.17 31.29 -27.44
N ALA A 82 8.40 30.68 -26.57
CA ALA A 82 7.78 31.33 -25.42
C ALA A 82 8.09 30.62 -24.12
N THR A 83 8.40 31.35 -23.06
CA THR A 83 8.54 30.86 -21.68
C THR A 83 7.60 31.66 -20.79
N LEU A 84 6.66 30.97 -20.16
CA LEU A 84 5.69 31.54 -19.23
C LEU A 84 6.09 31.12 -17.81
N ASN A 85 6.48 32.07 -16.99
CA ASN A 85 6.91 31.84 -15.63
C ASN A 85 6.24 32.82 -14.67
N GLY A 86 4.92 32.67 -14.52
CA GLY A 86 4.03 33.56 -13.77
C GLY A 86 2.91 34.11 -14.62
N CYS A 87 2.19 35.07 -14.08
CA CYS A 87 0.98 35.67 -14.61
C CYS A 87 -0.23 34.74 -14.73
N THR A 88 -1.37 35.34 -14.75
CA THR A 88 -2.63 34.72 -15.11
C THR A 88 -2.95 34.98 -16.56
N PHE A 89 -3.24 34.00 -17.35
CA PHE A 89 -3.74 34.10 -18.71
C PHE A 89 -5.23 33.75 -18.71
N THR A 90 -6.07 34.64 -19.27
CA THR A 90 -7.51 34.40 -19.26
C THR A 90 -8.21 34.98 -20.48
N ARG A 91 -9.40 34.52 -20.72
CA ARG A 91 -10.45 35.13 -21.51
C ARG A 91 -11.63 35.39 -20.58
N SER A 92 -11.62 36.53 -19.91
CA SER A 92 -12.58 36.84 -18.84
C SER A 92 -14.00 37.03 -19.36
N GLU A 93 -14.13 37.49 -20.60
CA GLU A 93 -15.40 37.68 -21.30
C GLU A 93 -15.20 37.33 -22.78
N GLU A 94 -16.23 36.81 -23.41
CA GLU A 94 -16.27 36.60 -24.84
C GLU A 94 -17.28 37.52 -25.48
N ALA A 95 -16.83 38.30 -26.47
CA ALA A 95 -17.71 39.16 -27.25
C ALA A 95 -18.38 38.35 -28.36
N GLY A 96 -19.69 38.28 -28.36
CA GLY A 96 -20.48 37.61 -29.37
C GLY A 96 -21.23 36.39 -28.85
N THR A 97 -22.52 36.39 -29.04
CA THR A 97 -23.44 35.32 -28.57
C THR A 97 -24.26 34.79 -29.74
N ASP A 98 -23.71 34.87 -30.94
CA ASP A 98 -24.42 34.50 -32.15
C ASP A 98 -24.35 33.04 -32.53
N SER A 99 -24.99 32.71 -33.64
CA SER A 99 -25.09 31.37 -34.16
C SER A 99 -23.75 30.71 -34.54
N ASP A 100 -22.68 31.47 -34.64
CA ASP A 100 -21.36 30.97 -35.00
C ASP A 100 -20.71 30.17 -33.88
N HIS A 101 -21.08 30.42 -32.62
CA HIS A 101 -20.68 29.60 -31.47
C HIS A 101 -21.29 28.23 -31.47
N ALA A 102 -22.44 28.05 -32.14
CA ALA A 102 -23.06 26.72 -32.28
C ALA A 102 -22.17 25.69 -33.04
N ASN A 103 -21.14 26.18 -33.73
CA ASN A 103 -20.19 25.39 -34.50
C ASN A 103 -18.81 25.25 -33.85
N GLY A 104 -18.64 25.63 -32.59
CA GLY A 104 -17.39 25.46 -31.86
C GLY A 104 -16.27 26.42 -32.27
N ASN A 105 -16.55 27.60 -32.79
CA ASN A 105 -15.59 28.57 -33.32
C ASN A 105 -15.03 29.56 -32.28
N SER A 106 -15.11 29.23 -31.00
CA SER A 106 -14.47 30.01 -29.96
C SER A 106 -12.96 29.76 -29.98
N TRP A 107 -12.13 30.73 -29.56
CA TRP A 107 -10.69 30.60 -29.64
C TRP A 107 -10.05 30.24 -28.30
N TYR A 108 -8.87 29.62 -28.33
CA TYR A 108 -8.10 29.22 -27.17
C TYR A 108 -7.62 30.42 -26.35
N THR A 109 -7.47 30.29 -25.05
CA THR A 109 -6.78 31.28 -24.21
C THR A 109 -5.30 31.38 -24.61
N ILE A 110 -4.64 30.25 -24.80
CA ILE A 110 -3.28 30.15 -25.31
C ILE A 110 -3.24 29.19 -26.49
N LYS A 111 -2.61 29.60 -27.59
CA LYS A 111 -2.34 28.74 -28.75
C LYS A 111 -0.84 28.72 -29.04
N ASN A 112 -0.29 27.51 -29.16
CA ASN A 112 1.12 27.29 -29.49
C ASN A 112 1.29 26.57 -30.82
N TYR A 113 2.00 27.20 -31.73
CA TYR A 113 2.48 26.63 -33.00
C TYR A 113 4.01 26.48 -33.02
N GLY A 114 4.72 27.09 -32.06
CA GLY A 114 6.17 27.09 -31.92
C GLY A 114 6.66 26.20 -30.79
N THR A 115 7.62 26.70 -30.03
CA THR A 115 8.11 26.05 -28.83
C THR A 115 7.64 26.84 -27.59
N MET A 116 7.04 26.17 -26.61
CA MET A 116 6.53 26.81 -25.40
C MET A 116 6.88 26.01 -24.15
N THR A 117 7.36 26.72 -23.12
CA THR A 117 7.54 26.18 -21.78
C THR A 117 6.62 26.92 -20.80
N VAL A 118 5.84 26.20 -20.02
CA VAL A 118 4.93 26.72 -19.01
C VAL A 118 5.44 26.31 -17.63
N GLY A 119 5.89 27.30 -16.87
CA GLY A 119 6.48 27.11 -15.54
C GLY A 119 5.45 27.08 -14.41
N LYS A 120 5.93 26.78 -13.20
CA LYS A 120 5.13 26.43 -12.01
C LYS A 120 4.19 27.55 -11.52
N ASN A 121 4.52 28.82 -11.74
CA ASN A 121 3.74 29.95 -11.22
C ASN A 121 2.71 30.49 -12.21
N THR A 122 2.52 29.84 -13.34
CA THR A 122 1.59 30.28 -14.40
C THR A 122 0.19 29.78 -14.09
N VAL A 123 -0.80 30.66 -14.21
CA VAL A 123 -2.21 30.32 -14.09
C VAL A 123 -2.87 30.53 -15.46
N VAL A 124 -3.62 29.53 -15.93
CA VAL A 124 -4.42 29.70 -17.16
C VAL A 124 -5.85 29.29 -16.85
N THR A 125 -6.77 30.20 -17.14
CA THR A 125 -8.20 30.00 -16.90
C THR A 125 -9.03 30.73 -17.96
N THR A 126 -10.34 30.68 -17.81
CA THR A 126 -11.27 31.41 -18.67
C THR A 126 -12.50 31.84 -17.87
N GLY A 127 -13.34 32.71 -18.41
CA GLY A 127 -14.61 33.08 -17.81
C GLY A 127 -15.53 31.88 -17.62
N SER A 128 -16.47 32.02 -16.70
CA SER A 128 -17.39 30.91 -16.30
C SER A 128 -18.66 30.88 -17.16
N SER A 129 -18.76 31.66 -18.24
CA SER A 129 -19.92 31.58 -19.12
C SER A 129 -19.97 30.23 -19.87
N ASP A 130 -21.13 29.64 -19.99
CA ASP A 130 -21.41 28.46 -20.77
C ASP A 130 -20.83 28.49 -22.18
N GLN A 131 -20.72 29.65 -22.77
CA GLN A 131 -20.21 29.84 -24.12
C GLN A 131 -18.72 29.55 -24.23
N VAL A 132 -17.92 30.03 -23.31
CA VAL A 132 -16.46 29.83 -23.33
C VAL A 132 -16.11 28.38 -22.95
N GLU A 133 -16.82 27.80 -21.99
CA GLU A 133 -16.53 26.42 -21.52
C GLU A 133 -16.98 25.35 -22.52
N LYS A 134 -18.00 25.59 -23.31
CA LYS A 134 -18.54 24.57 -24.23
C LYS A 134 -17.84 24.49 -25.58
N TYR A 135 -17.23 25.58 -26.03
CA TYR A 135 -16.81 25.71 -27.44
C TYR A 135 -15.30 25.87 -27.64
N SER A 136 -14.54 26.16 -26.59
CA SER A 136 -13.09 26.40 -26.68
C SER A 136 -12.29 25.66 -25.65
N SER A 137 -11.29 24.94 -26.11
CA SER A 137 -10.27 24.40 -25.18
C SER A 137 -9.44 25.56 -24.62
N LEU A 138 -8.93 25.42 -23.39
CA LEU A 138 -8.20 26.46 -22.71
C LEU A 138 -6.83 26.71 -23.37
N ILE A 139 -6.05 25.64 -23.53
CA ILE A 139 -4.74 25.67 -24.19
C ILE A 139 -4.75 24.70 -25.36
N ALA A 140 -4.17 25.07 -26.49
CA ALA A 140 -3.94 24.17 -27.60
C ALA A 140 -2.50 24.22 -28.10
N ASN A 141 -1.92 23.03 -28.36
CA ASN A 141 -0.58 22.82 -28.89
C ASN A 141 -0.68 22.11 -30.26
N GLY A 142 -0.17 22.71 -31.33
CA GLY A 142 -0.26 22.12 -32.66
C GLY A 142 -1.31 22.79 -33.57
N TRP A 143 -1.68 22.13 -34.64
CA TRP A 143 -2.58 22.62 -35.68
C TRP A 143 -3.89 21.78 -35.68
N GLN A 144 -5.00 22.49 -35.62
CA GLN A 144 -6.31 21.83 -35.53
C GLN A 144 -6.71 21.13 -36.85
N ASN A 145 -6.37 21.72 -38.01
CA ASN A 145 -6.73 21.18 -39.32
C ASN A 145 -5.91 21.85 -40.46
N ASP A 146 -6.15 21.44 -41.69
CA ASP A 146 -5.50 22.01 -42.89
C ASP A 146 -5.67 23.52 -43.06
N ASN A 147 -6.78 24.09 -42.63
CA ASN A 147 -6.98 25.55 -42.71
C ASN A 147 -6.12 26.28 -41.69
N ASP A 148 -5.95 25.69 -40.50
CA ASP A 148 -5.02 26.21 -39.50
C ASP A 148 -3.57 26.14 -40.00
N LEU A 149 -3.16 25.09 -40.69
CA LEU A 149 -1.86 24.97 -41.36
C LEU A 149 -1.66 25.97 -42.52
N LYS A 150 -2.73 26.40 -43.20
CA LYS A 150 -2.67 27.42 -44.26
C LYS A 150 -2.49 28.81 -43.69
N SER A 151 -3.16 29.13 -42.61
CA SER A 151 -3.06 30.41 -41.93
C SER A 151 -1.80 30.60 -41.11
N HIS A 152 -1.29 29.52 -40.52
CA HIS A 152 -0.07 29.45 -39.70
C HIS A 152 0.88 28.38 -40.25
N PRO A 153 1.48 28.59 -41.42
CA PRO A 153 2.33 27.59 -42.06
C PRO A 153 3.58 27.32 -41.25
N LYS A 154 3.91 26.04 -41.07
CA LYS A 154 5.15 25.62 -40.39
C LYS A 154 6.35 26.21 -41.12
N VAL A 155 7.31 26.73 -40.36
CA VAL A 155 8.58 27.23 -40.93
C VAL A 155 9.41 26.07 -41.46
N SER A 156 10.32 26.37 -42.40
CA SER A 156 11.19 25.33 -42.98
C SER A 156 12.00 24.60 -41.90
N GLY A 157 11.93 23.30 -41.89
CA GLY A 157 12.56 22.42 -40.88
C GLY A 157 11.75 22.20 -39.61
N GLN A 158 10.65 22.90 -39.42
CA GLN A 158 9.73 22.65 -38.29
C GLN A 158 8.74 21.54 -38.62
N SER A 159 8.80 20.45 -37.86
CA SER A 159 7.86 19.32 -38.02
C SER A 159 6.70 19.35 -37.01
N THR A 160 6.94 19.92 -35.82
CA THR A 160 6.01 19.87 -34.67
C THR A 160 5.94 21.20 -33.93
N ALA A 161 4.81 21.44 -33.25
CA ALA A 161 4.71 22.42 -32.17
C ALA A 161 5.09 21.73 -30.86
N ASN A 162 6.03 22.30 -30.12
CA ASN A 162 6.53 21.69 -28.89
C ASN A 162 6.01 22.45 -27.67
N MET A 163 5.41 21.75 -26.73
CA MET A 163 4.98 22.34 -25.46
C MET A 163 5.46 21.49 -24.29
N THR A 164 6.11 22.15 -23.33
CA THR A 164 6.52 21.54 -22.06
C THR A 164 5.78 22.26 -20.93
N VAL A 165 5.04 21.52 -20.11
CA VAL A 165 4.36 22.00 -18.91
C VAL A 165 5.09 21.45 -17.70
N GLU A 166 5.84 22.31 -17.01
CA GLU A 166 6.61 21.96 -15.82
C GLU A 166 5.79 22.17 -14.53
N GLY A 167 4.67 22.89 -14.62
CA GLY A 167 3.78 23.18 -13.51
C GLY A 167 2.74 24.22 -13.87
N GLY A 168 2.11 24.80 -12.86
CA GLY A 168 1.05 25.80 -13.01
C GLY A 168 -0.35 25.27 -12.68
N ALA A 169 -1.32 26.17 -12.71
CA ALA A 169 -2.72 25.86 -12.45
C ALA A 169 -3.57 26.16 -13.69
N PHE A 170 -4.26 25.17 -14.19
CA PHE A 170 -5.06 25.24 -15.40
C PHE A 170 -6.48 24.83 -15.09
N SER A 171 -7.45 25.66 -15.40
CA SER A 171 -8.85 25.37 -15.06
C SER A 171 -9.81 25.84 -16.14
N ARG A 172 -10.86 25.04 -16.38
CA ARG A 172 -11.96 25.31 -17.31
C ARG A 172 -11.62 25.04 -18.78
N GLY A 173 -12.44 25.58 -19.70
CA GLY A 173 -12.43 25.32 -21.13
C GLY A 173 -13.07 23.99 -21.51
N LEU A 174 -13.44 23.80 -22.78
CA LEU A 174 -13.96 22.53 -23.29
C LEU A 174 -13.00 21.39 -22.96
N ASN A 175 -11.71 21.56 -23.29
CA ASN A 175 -10.63 20.77 -22.75
C ASN A 175 -9.64 21.71 -22.06
N THR A 176 -9.12 21.32 -20.91
CA THR A 176 -8.18 22.19 -20.19
C THR A 176 -6.85 22.28 -20.97
N ILE A 177 -6.35 21.17 -21.49
CA ILE A 177 -5.24 21.16 -22.43
C ILE A 177 -5.58 20.25 -23.62
N LYS A 178 -5.35 20.75 -24.84
CA LYS A 178 -5.55 20.03 -26.09
C LYS A 178 -4.23 19.94 -26.85
N ASN A 179 -3.80 18.74 -27.15
CA ASN A 179 -2.66 18.50 -28.02
C ASN A 179 -3.19 18.13 -29.40
N ASP A 180 -3.16 19.10 -30.32
CA ASP A 180 -3.66 18.97 -31.68
C ASP A 180 -2.66 18.25 -32.60
N ASP A 181 -2.97 18.15 -33.89
CA ASP A 181 -2.12 17.52 -34.89
C ASP A 181 -0.72 18.17 -34.92
N TYR A 182 0.30 17.36 -35.12
CA TYR A 182 1.71 17.77 -35.10
C TYR A 182 2.14 18.41 -33.77
N GLY A 183 1.37 18.25 -32.69
CA GLY A 183 1.74 18.68 -31.36
C GLY A 183 2.60 17.64 -30.64
N ALA A 184 3.71 18.07 -30.04
CA ALA A 184 4.49 17.29 -29.09
C ALA A 184 4.33 17.93 -27.71
N LEU A 185 3.68 17.22 -26.79
CA LEU A 185 3.36 17.71 -25.46
C LEU A 185 4.10 16.90 -24.40
N THR A 186 4.80 17.59 -23.51
CA THR A 186 5.39 16.98 -22.32
C THR A 186 4.83 17.64 -21.07
N ILE A 187 4.27 16.85 -20.16
CA ILE A 187 3.78 17.32 -18.87
C ILE A 187 4.57 16.64 -17.76
N SER A 188 5.29 17.45 -16.99
CA SER A 188 6.04 17.00 -15.81
C SER A 188 5.50 17.55 -14.49
N GLY A 189 4.43 18.34 -14.53
CA GLY A 189 3.77 18.90 -13.37
C GLY A 189 2.55 19.74 -13.73
N GLY A 190 1.92 20.34 -12.73
CA GLY A 190 0.74 21.20 -12.88
C GLY A 190 -0.57 20.55 -12.42
N SER A 191 -1.59 21.40 -12.29
CA SER A 191 -2.94 20.97 -11.91
C SER A 191 -3.92 21.35 -13.03
N PHE A 192 -4.65 20.39 -13.54
CA PHE A 192 -5.57 20.52 -14.67
C PHE A 192 -6.98 20.17 -14.19
N THR A 193 -7.86 21.15 -14.08
CA THR A 193 -9.25 20.95 -13.65
C THR A 193 -10.21 21.24 -14.80
N ASN A 194 -11.02 20.26 -15.15
CA ASN A 194 -12.00 20.37 -16.22
C ASN A 194 -13.42 20.09 -15.75
N TYR A 195 -14.39 20.82 -16.29
CA TYR A 195 -15.81 20.72 -15.94
C TYR A 195 -16.69 20.38 -17.15
N THR A 196 -16.10 20.20 -18.33
CA THR A 196 -16.87 20.11 -19.59
C THR A 196 -16.61 18.84 -20.35
N GLN A 197 -15.38 18.58 -20.85
CA GLN A 197 -15.07 17.40 -21.63
C GLN A 197 -13.86 16.64 -21.09
N ALA A 198 -12.65 17.22 -21.15
CA ALA A 198 -11.44 16.52 -20.70
C ALA A 198 -10.41 17.46 -20.08
N ALA A 199 -9.72 16.96 -19.05
CA ALA A 199 -8.55 17.68 -18.53
C ALA A 199 -7.39 17.63 -19.52
N LEU A 200 -7.16 16.48 -20.19
CA LEU A 200 -6.23 16.35 -21.32
C LEU A 200 -6.92 15.68 -22.50
N GLN A 201 -6.99 16.37 -23.65
CA GLN A 201 -7.31 15.78 -24.93
C GLN A 201 -6.04 15.65 -25.78
N ASN A 202 -5.72 14.45 -26.27
CA ASN A 202 -4.54 14.21 -27.09
C ASN A 202 -4.89 13.59 -28.44
N HIS A 203 -4.50 14.29 -29.53
CA HIS A 203 -4.62 13.84 -30.90
C HIS A 203 -3.28 13.41 -31.50
N SER A 204 -2.15 13.90 -30.96
CA SER A 204 -0.81 13.66 -31.50
C SER A 204 0.09 12.94 -30.48
N VAL A 205 1.26 13.43 -30.20
CA VAL A 205 2.23 12.77 -29.30
C VAL A 205 2.27 13.50 -27.97
N ALA A 206 1.99 12.78 -26.86
CA ALA A 206 2.08 13.35 -25.53
C ALA A 206 2.77 12.42 -24.54
N THR A 207 3.47 13.01 -23.58
CA THR A 207 4.10 12.30 -22.45
C THR A 207 3.70 12.99 -21.15
N VAL A 208 3.23 12.21 -20.18
CA VAL A 208 2.89 12.69 -18.83
C VAL A 208 3.72 11.90 -17.82
N SER A 209 4.58 12.61 -17.11
CA SER A 209 5.39 12.01 -16.03
C SER A 209 4.92 12.41 -14.64
N ASN A 210 4.16 13.51 -14.52
CA ASN A 210 3.56 13.97 -13.28
C ASN A 210 2.46 15.00 -13.59
N GLY A 211 1.68 15.38 -12.59
CA GLY A 211 0.60 16.37 -12.68
C GLY A 211 -0.69 15.83 -12.06
N LYS A 212 -1.60 16.75 -11.75
CA LYS A 212 -2.91 16.41 -11.22
C LYS A 212 -3.99 16.74 -12.24
N PHE A 213 -4.75 15.75 -12.66
CA PHE A 213 -5.83 15.86 -13.65
C PHE A 213 -7.16 15.56 -12.95
N ASP A 214 -7.93 16.60 -12.67
CA ASP A 214 -9.20 16.51 -11.96
C ASP A 214 -10.34 16.86 -12.93
N ALA A 215 -11.08 15.85 -13.36
CA ALA A 215 -12.22 16.01 -14.24
C ALA A 215 -13.52 15.76 -13.45
N ASP A 216 -14.25 16.83 -13.17
CA ASP A 216 -15.67 16.74 -12.83
C ASP A 216 -16.55 16.57 -14.09
N SER A 217 -15.89 16.54 -15.26
CA SER A 217 -16.41 16.26 -16.59
C SER A 217 -16.32 14.78 -16.95
N ASP A 218 -16.50 14.43 -18.24
CA ASP A 218 -16.49 13.06 -18.73
C ASP A 218 -15.12 12.38 -18.58
N TYR A 219 -14.00 13.10 -18.86
CA TYR A 219 -12.70 12.46 -19.00
C TYR A 219 -11.57 13.22 -18.25
N ALA A 220 -10.80 12.48 -17.45
CA ALA A 220 -9.47 12.96 -17.05
C ALA A 220 -8.54 12.97 -18.27
N ILE A 221 -8.61 11.91 -19.10
CA ILE A 221 -7.88 11.81 -20.37
C ILE A 221 -8.80 11.33 -21.48
N TYR A 222 -8.77 12.03 -22.59
CA TYR A 222 -9.39 11.65 -23.85
C TYR A 222 -8.33 11.55 -24.94
N ASN A 223 -7.82 10.34 -25.19
CA ASN A 223 -6.80 10.06 -26.20
C ASN A 223 -7.46 9.47 -27.44
N CYS A 224 -7.53 10.26 -28.50
CA CYS A 224 -8.14 9.85 -29.76
C CYS A 224 -7.40 10.49 -30.95
N PRO A 225 -7.23 9.81 -32.08
CA PRO A 225 -6.72 10.44 -33.29
C PRO A 225 -7.72 11.47 -33.82
N CYS A 226 -7.24 12.45 -34.55
CA CYS A 226 -8.08 13.32 -35.34
C CYS A 226 -8.46 12.63 -36.67
N ASP A 227 -9.72 12.73 -37.08
CA ASP A 227 -10.24 12.02 -38.27
C ASP A 227 -9.62 12.48 -39.58
N GLU A 228 -8.96 13.63 -39.62
CA GLU A 228 -8.54 14.30 -40.87
C GLU A 228 -7.05 14.19 -41.18
N ASN A 229 -6.18 13.77 -40.22
CA ASN A 229 -4.74 13.71 -40.40
C ASN A 229 -4.11 12.46 -39.79
N ALA A 230 -2.92 12.13 -40.29
CA ALA A 230 -2.21 10.88 -39.98
C ALA A 230 -1.63 10.74 -38.56
N ASP A 231 -1.95 11.63 -37.64
CA ASP A 231 -1.46 11.54 -36.25
C ASP A 231 -2.24 10.47 -35.48
N LYS A 232 -1.50 9.67 -34.72
CA LYS A 232 -2.00 8.40 -34.17
C LYS A 232 -2.51 8.51 -32.74
N GLY A 233 -2.45 9.68 -32.12
CA GLY A 233 -2.83 9.85 -30.71
C GLY A 233 -1.98 9.00 -29.79
N GLU A 234 -0.65 9.15 -29.82
CA GLU A 234 0.29 8.43 -28.96
C GLU A 234 0.44 9.14 -27.61
N LEU A 235 0.05 8.43 -26.54
CA LEU A 235 0.17 8.96 -25.17
C LEU A 235 0.89 7.97 -24.26
N SER A 236 1.94 8.47 -23.60
CA SER A 236 2.68 7.73 -22.58
C SER A 236 2.50 8.37 -21.20
N ILE A 237 2.08 7.58 -20.21
CA ILE A 237 1.90 8.01 -18.81
C ILE A 237 2.84 7.19 -17.94
N SER A 238 3.74 7.87 -17.22
CA SER A 238 4.65 7.24 -16.27
C SER A 238 4.41 7.69 -14.82
N GLY A 239 3.55 8.69 -14.60
CA GLY A 239 3.19 9.20 -13.28
C GLY A 239 2.07 10.23 -13.37
N GLY A 240 1.65 10.77 -12.22
CA GLY A 240 0.56 11.74 -12.09
C GLY A 240 -0.65 11.16 -11.36
N ASP A 241 -1.60 12.05 -11.04
CA ASP A 241 -2.84 11.73 -10.33
C ASP A 241 -4.04 12.09 -11.21
N PHE A 242 -4.89 11.11 -11.52
CA PHE A 242 -5.96 11.22 -12.51
C PHE A 242 -7.31 10.86 -11.89
N LYS A 243 -8.14 11.87 -11.67
CA LYS A 243 -9.52 11.71 -11.23
C LYS A 243 -10.46 11.90 -12.43
N GLY A 244 -11.18 10.86 -12.79
CA GLY A 244 -12.09 10.79 -13.94
C GLY A 244 -11.76 9.63 -14.87
N THR A 245 -12.56 9.48 -15.92
CA THR A 245 -12.44 8.37 -16.87
C THR A 245 -11.18 8.52 -17.74
N ILE A 246 -10.51 7.41 -18.00
CA ILE A 246 -9.42 7.32 -18.98
C ILE A 246 -9.95 6.64 -20.23
N TYR A 247 -10.00 7.38 -21.33
CA TYR A 247 -10.46 6.87 -22.62
C TYR A 247 -9.36 6.92 -23.66
N SER A 248 -9.19 5.84 -24.40
CA SER A 248 -8.34 5.78 -25.59
C SER A 248 -8.97 4.90 -26.64
N THR A 249 -9.08 5.41 -27.87
CA THR A 249 -9.54 4.61 -29.02
C THR A 249 -8.46 3.60 -29.39
N LYS A 250 -8.84 2.32 -29.47
CA LYS A 250 -7.96 1.24 -29.97
C LYS A 250 -8.35 0.80 -31.39
N ALA A 251 -8.76 1.71 -32.26
CA ALA A 251 -9.20 1.34 -33.59
C ALA A 251 -8.01 1.31 -34.58
N ASP A 252 -7.77 0.17 -35.21
CA ASP A 252 -6.95 -0.05 -36.43
C ASP A 252 -5.58 0.68 -36.46
N GLY A 253 -4.82 0.62 -35.37
CA GLY A 253 -3.48 1.19 -35.29
C GLY A 253 -3.41 2.65 -34.88
N TYR A 254 -4.47 3.19 -34.31
CA TYR A 254 -4.59 4.54 -33.77
C TYR A 254 -4.92 4.52 -32.25
N GLY A 255 -4.66 5.63 -31.57
CA GLY A 255 -5.01 5.80 -30.15
C GLY A 255 -4.16 4.93 -29.21
N PHE A 256 -2.84 5.00 -29.34
CA PHE A 256 -1.92 4.26 -28.48
C PHE A 256 -1.80 4.94 -27.12
N LEU A 257 -2.29 4.28 -26.08
CA LEU A 257 -2.08 4.68 -24.70
C LEU A 257 -1.21 3.64 -24.00
N LYS A 258 -0.07 4.10 -23.47
CA LYS A 258 0.85 3.29 -22.68
C LYS A 258 0.91 3.85 -21.26
N VAL A 259 0.62 3.01 -20.28
CA VAL A 259 0.68 3.37 -18.86
C VAL A 259 1.74 2.52 -18.17
N THR A 260 2.67 3.15 -17.47
CA THR A 260 3.73 2.49 -16.70
C THR A 260 3.74 2.92 -15.22
N GLY A 261 2.94 3.92 -14.84
CA GLY A 261 2.81 4.42 -13.47
C GLY A 261 1.69 5.43 -13.34
N GLY A 262 1.47 5.90 -12.12
CA GLY A 262 0.46 6.90 -11.78
C GLY A 262 -0.63 6.37 -10.86
N THR A 263 -1.46 7.30 -10.38
CA THR A 263 -2.63 7.03 -9.53
C THR A 263 -3.90 7.44 -10.27
N PHE A 264 -4.89 6.57 -10.31
CA PHE A 264 -6.10 6.75 -11.11
C PHE A 264 -7.35 6.48 -10.26
N SER A 265 -8.46 7.11 -10.63
CA SER A 265 -9.77 6.75 -10.06
C SER A 265 -10.53 5.72 -10.90
N ASP A 266 -10.10 5.46 -12.14
CA ASP A 266 -10.75 4.53 -13.07
C ASP A 266 -9.94 3.23 -13.21
N PRO A 267 -10.46 2.08 -12.74
CA PRO A 267 -9.78 0.79 -12.86
C PRO A 267 -9.67 0.30 -14.32
N GLY A 268 -10.39 0.88 -15.25
CA GLY A 268 -10.24 0.61 -16.68
C GLY A 268 -8.84 0.91 -17.22
N VAL A 269 -8.05 1.70 -16.50
CA VAL A 269 -6.66 2.04 -16.85
C VAL A 269 -5.75 0.81 -16.95
N TYR A 270 -5.99 -0.23 -16.16
CA TYR A 270 -5.15 -1.44 -16.16
C TYR A 270 -5.06 -2.12 -17.54
N GLN A 271 -6.08 -1.97 -18.39
CA GLN A 271 -6.05 -2.53 -19.75
C GLN A 271 -4.99 -1.89 -20.66
N TYR A 272 -4.49 -0.71 -20.31
CA TYR A 272 -3.47 0.04 -21.04
C TYR A 272 -2.07 -0.12 -20.45
N ALA A 273 -1.96 -0.78 -19.29
CA ALA A 273 -0.68 -1.03 -18.64
C ALA A 273 -0.01 -2.29 -19.21
N GLU A 274 1.26 -2.15 -19.62
CA GLU A 274 2.08 -3.26 -20.11
C GLU A 274 3.20 -3.62 -19.12
N SER A 275 3.62 -2.66 -18.30
CA SER A 275 4.65 -2.81 -17.28
C SER A 275 4.54 -1.71 -16.21
N GLY A 276 5.27 -1.86 -15.12
CA GLY A 276 5.35 -0.86 -14.05
C GLY A 276 4.25 -0.98 -12.99
N THR A 277 4.16 0.02 -12.13
CA THR A 277 3.20 0.05 -11.02
C THR A 277 2.09 1.05 -11.30
N VAL A 278 0.86 0.58 -11.32
CA VAL A 278 -0.35 1.38 -11.57
C VAL A 278 -1.26 1.29 -10.35
N ASN A 279 -1.57 2.45 -9.77
CA ASN A 279 -2.40 2.55 -8.59
C ASN A 279 -3.79 3.07 -8.96
N VAL A 280 -4.82 2.44 -8.43
CA VAL A 280 -6.20 2.90 -8.56
C VAL A 280 -6.79 3.09 -7.17
N LYS A 281 -7.39 4.25 -6.94
CA LYS A 281 -8.18 4.55 -5.76
C LYS A 281 -9.56 5.01 -6.19
N LEU A 282 -10.58 4.23 -5.88
CA LEU A 282 -11.95 4.57 -6.26
C LEU A 282 -12.42 5.86 -5.56
N GLN A 283 -13.11 6.70 -6.30
CA GLN A 283 -13.77 7.91 -5.78
C GLN A 283 -15.30 7.78 -5.77
N GLY A 284 -15.80 6.65 -6.23
CA GLY A 284 -17.21 6.30 -6.31
C GLY A 284 -17.37 4.85 -6.74
N ASN A 285 -18.60 4.37 -6.76
CA ASN A 285 -18.89 3.02 -7.25
C ASN A 285 -18.54 2.90 -8.74
N TYR A 286 -17.87 1.81 -9.09
CA TYR A 286 -17.53 1.49 -10.48
C TYR A 286 -18.37 0.32 -10.99
N ILE A 287 -19.00 0.49 -12.13
CA ILE A 287 -19.75 -0.57 -12.82
C ILE A 287 -19.10 -0.79 -14.19
N GLY A 288 -18.33 -1.86 -14.28
CA GLY A 288 -17.71 -2.28 -15.55
C GLY A 288 -18.64 -3.16 -16.38
N ASN A 289 -18.41 -3.22 -17.69
CA ASN A 289 -19.17 -4.05 -18.63
C ASN A 289 -18.37 -5.26 -19.15
N LYS A 290 -17.10 -5.37 -18.82
CA LYS A 290 -16.21 -6.47 -19.24
C LYS A 290 -15.11 -6.69 -18.20
N ALA A 291 -14.49 -7.87 -18.24
CA ALA A 291 -13.32 -8.18 -17.43
C ALA A 291 -12.15 -7.22 -17.70
N ILE A 292 -11.44 -6.85 -16.65
CA ILE A 292 -10.26 -5.98 -16.73
C ILE A 292 -9.00 -6.83 -16.65
N PRO A 293 -8.18 -6.86 -17.72
CA PRO A 293 -6.94 -7.62 -17.75
C PRO A 293 -5.81 -6.83 -17.07
N ILE A 294 -4.96 -7.53 -16.32
CA ILE A 294 -3.68 -7.06 -15.83
C ILE A 294 -2.58 -7.87 -16.50
N SER A 295 -1.69 -7.19 -17.23
CA SER A 295 -0.60 -7.80 -17.98
C SER A 295 0.51 -8.34 -17.05
N SER A 296 1.30 -9.31 -17.53
CA SER A 296 2.30 -10.03 -16.71
C SER A 296 3.43 -9.16 -16.16
N GLY A 297 3.71 -8.01 -16.77
CA GLY A 297 4.72 -7.05 -16.30
C GLY A 297 4.20 -5.97 -15.37
N VAL A 298 2.92 -6.02 -14.99
CA VAL A 298 2.23 -4.97 -14.25
C VAL A 298 2.07 -5.35 -12.78
N THR A 299 2.37 -4.40 -11.91
CA THR A 299 1.94 -4.38 -10.50
C THR A 299 0.73 -3.44 -10.40
N ALA A 300 -0.44 -4.01 -10.21
CA ALA A 300 -1.70 -3.28 -10.09
C ALA A 300 -2.15 -3.24 -8.64
N ASN A 301 -2.32 -2.05 -8.10
CA ASN A 301 -2.84 -1.82 -6.76
C ASN A 301 -4.22 -1.16 -6.85
N LEU A 302 -5.24 -1.78 -6.25
CA LEU A 302 -6.59 -1.26 -6.19
C LEU A 302 -6.99 -0.98 -4.74
N ASP A 303 -7.26 0.28 -4.44
CA ASP A 303 -7.90 0.72 -3.21
C ASP A 303 -9.39 0.97 -3.47
N LEU A 304 -10.24 0.18 -2.86
CA LEU A 304 -11.70 0.31 -2.99
C LEU A 304 -12.23 1.58 -2.30
N ASN A 305 -11.53 2.10 -1.29
CA ASN A 305 -11.88 3.34 -0.59
C ASN A 305 -13.36 3.39 -0.15
N GLY A 306 -13.89 2.27 0.36
CA GLY A 306 -15.28 2.12 0.78
C GLY A 306 -16.29 1.90 -0.34
N HIS A 307 -15.86 1.86 -1.60
CA HIS A 307 -16.75 1.77 -2.75
C HIS A 307 -16.90 0.36 -3.31
N VAL A 308 -17.92 0.19 -4.14
CA VAL A 308 -18.19 -1.07 -4.82
C VAL A 308 -17.65 -1.02 -6.25
N MET A 309 -16.80 -1.99 -6.59
CA MET A 309 -16.41 -2.29 -7.95
C MET A 309 -17.18 -3.52 -8.42
N ALA A 310 -18.16 -3.33 -9.30
CA ALA A 310 -18.97 -4.40 -9.88
C ALA A 310 -18.59 -4.64 -11.34
N VAL A 311 -18.22 -5.87 -11.67
CA VAL A 311 -17.87 -6.28 -13.04
C VAL A 311 -18.60 -7.59 -13.38
N PRO A 312 -19.27 -7.72 -14.51
CA PRO A 312 -19.97 -8.93 -14.88
C PRO A 312 -19.00 -10.09 -15.12
N ASP A 313 -19.50 -11.32 -15.01
CA ASP A 313 -18.80 -12.58 -15.25
C ASP A 313 -17.49 -12.76 -14.49
N CYS A 314 -16.36 -12.34 -15.06
CA CYS A 314 -15.03 -12.33 -14.44
C CYS A 314 -14.60 -10.88 -14.21
N GLY A 315 -14.28 -10.50 -12.98
CA GLY A 315 -13.90 -9.14 -12.63
C GLY A 315 -12.51 -8.76 -13.15
N ILE A 316 -11.48 -9.16 -12.42
CA ILE A 316 -10.08 -8.92 -12.75
C ILE A 316 -9.45 -10.21 -13.27
N THR A 317 -8.72 -10.13 -14.38
CA THR A 317 -7.88 -11.23 -14.87
C THR A 317 -6.41 -10.85 -14.69
N ALA A 318 -5.78 -11.36 -13.64
CA ALA A 318 -4.40 -11.03 -13.26
C ALA A 318 -3.41 -12.02 -13.87
N ARG A 319 -2.59 -11.54 -14.82
CA ARG A 319 -1.37 -12.18 -15.28
C ARG A 319 -0.11 -11.58 -14.66
N GLY A 320 -0.23 -10.44 -14.01
CA GLY A 320 0.76 -9.76 -13.19
C GLY A 320 0.33 -9.74 -11.72
N ALA A 321 1.02 -8.96 -10.91
CA ALA A 321 0.69 -8.79 -9.50
C ALA A 321 -0.54 -7.88 -9.33
N PHE A 322 -1.53 -8.33 -8.57
CA PHE A 322 -2.73 -7.57 -8.25
C PHE A 322 -2.94 -7.53 -6.74
N THR A 323 -2.88 -6.36 -6.16
CA THR A 323 -3.14 -6.11 -4.74
C THR A 323 -4.47 -5.41 -4.57
N LEU A 324 -5.32 -5.93 -3.69
CA LEU A 324 -6.60 -5.33 -3.30
C LEU A 324 -6.50 -4.85 -1.85
N THR A 325 -6.84 -3.58 -1.66
CA THR A 325 -6.99 -2.93 -0.37
C THR A 325 -8.31 -2.18 -0.29
N ASP A 326 -8.72 -1.81 0.90
CA ASP A 326 -9.85 -0.93 1.16
C ASP A 326 -9.46 0.01 2.30
N SER A 327 -9.12 1.25 1.96
CA SER A 327 -8.80 2.30 2.94
C SER A 327 -10.05 2.94 3.55
N GLY A 328 -11.21 2.71 2.94
CA GLY A 328 -12.53 2.99 3.52
C GLY A 328 -13.07 1.78 4.27
N ASN A 329 -14.33 1.80 4.60
CA ASN A 329 -15.00 0.67 5.17
C ASN A 329 -16.03 0.13 4.18
N GLU A 330 -16.23 -1.20 4.15
CA GLU A 330 -17.25 -1.89 3.34
C GLU A 330 -17.01 -1.92 1.82
N GLY A 331 -15.82 -1.60 1.33
CA GLY A 331 -15.46 -1.71 -0.08
C GLY A 331 -15.55 -3.14 -0.59
N LYS A 332 -16.05 -3.29 -1.85
CA LYS A 332 -16.31 -4.62 -2.44
C LYS A 332 -15.86 -4.69 -3.88
N LEU A 333 -15.10 -5.72 -4.22
CA LEU A 333 -14.91 -6.18 -5.59
C LEU A 333 -15.87 -7.35 -5.83
N GLN A 334 -16.86 -7.16 -6.70
CA GLN A 334 -17.89 -8.18 -6.92
C GLN A 334 -18.11 -8.53 -8.38
N SER A 335 -18.43 -9.79 -8.61
CA SER A 335 -18.88 -10.27 -9.92
C SER A 335 -19.84 -11.46 -9.76
N GLU A 336 -20.48 -11.82 -10.85
CA GLU A 336 -21.40 -12.96 -10.86
C GLU A 336 -20.65 -14.30 -10.72
N LYS A 337 -19.55 -14.49 -11.46
CA LYS A 337 -18.85 -15.80 -11.50
C LYS A 337 -17.55 -15.84 -10.72
N MET A 338 -16.59 -14.96 -11.05
CA MET A 338 -15.25 -14.93 -10.49
C MET A 338 -14.75 -13.48 -10.43
N PRO A 339 -14.80 -12.81 -9.29
CA PRO A 339 -14.25 -11.47 -9.14
C PRO A 339 -12.76 -11.38 -9.49
N VAL A 340 -11.97 -12.39 -9.15
CA VAL A 340 -10.55 -12.45 -9.45
C VAL A 340 -10.17 -13.80 -10.08
N MET A 341 -9.58 -13.74 -11.26
CA MET A 341 -8.95 -14.87 -11.94
C MET A 341 -7.45 -14.61 -12.08
N ILE A 342 -6.64 -15.52 -11.57
CA ILE A 342 -5.18 -15.46 -11.59
C ILE A 342 -4.68 -16.43 -12.67
N VAL A 343 -3.73 -16.02 -13.52
CA VAL A 343 -3.29 -16.83 -14.65
C VAL A 343 -1.77 -16.79 -14.81
N GLY A 344 -1.13 -17.96 -14.76
CA GLY A 344 0.29 -18.14 -15.00
C GLY A 344 1.18 -17.77 -13.81
N ALA A 345 2.47 -18.07 -13.92
CA ALA A 345 3.44 -17.93 -12.83
C ALA A 345 3.64 -16.50 -12.32
N ASN A 346 3.43 -15.50 -13.17
CA ASN A 346 3.52 -14.09 -12.79
C ASN A 346 2.19 -13.54 -12.26
N GLY A 347 1.10 -14.31 -12.37
CA GLY A 347 -0.20 -13.95 -11.82
C GLY A 347 -0.20 -14.14 -10.30
N ILE A 348 -0.28 -13.04 -9.56
CA ILE A 348 -0.30 -13.04 -8.10
C ILE A 348 -1.46 -12.17 -7.64
N PHE A 349 -2.26 -12.67 -6.73
CA PHE A 349 -3.29 -11.89 -6.06
C PHE A 349 -2.96 -11.72 -4.58
N ILE A 350 -3.05 -10.51 -4.07
CA ILE A 350 -2.83 -10.19 -2.67
C ILE A 350 -4.07 -9.44 -2.14
N LEU A 351 -4.71 -10.00 -1.12
CA LEU A 351 -5.81 -9.36 -0.41
C LEU A 351 -5.32 -8.89 0.96
N ASN A 352 -5.24 -7.57 1.16
CA ASN A 352 -4.88 -6.99 2.44
C ASN A 352 -6.12 -6.57 3.25
N SER A 353 -7.12 -6.00 2.58
CA SER A 353 -8.40 -5.58 3.20
C SER A 353 -9.50 -5.48 2.16
N GLY A 354 -10.75 -5.18 2.62
CA GLY A 354 -11.91 -5.13 1.74
C GLY A 354 -12.53 -6.50 1.48
N SER A 355 -13.51 -6.54 0.58
CA SER A 355 -14.28 -7.74 0.31
C SER A 355 -14.24 -8.15 -1.16
N VAL A 356 -14.03 -9.43 -1.42
CA VAL A 356 -14.19 -10.07 -2.73
C VAL A 356 -15.46 -10.92 -2.69
N VAL A 357 -16.44 -10.61 -3.56
CA VAL A 357 -17.76 -11.25 -3.51
C VAL A 357 -18.14 -11.85 -4.86
N SER A 358 -18.37 -13.15 -4.89
CA SER A 358 -18.98 -13.85 -6.02
C SER A 358 -20.39 -14.32 -5.66
N THR A 359 -21.39 -13.96 -6.47
CA THR A 359 -22.76 -14.43 -6.27
C THR A 359 -23.03 -15.79 -6.93
N GLY A 360 -22.15 -16.23 -7.83
CA GLY A 360 -22.31 -17.45 -8.61
C GLY A 360 -21.39 -18.59 -8.23
N ASN A 361 -20.08 -18.48 -8.48
CA ASN A 361 -19.21 -19.66 -8.44
C ASN A 361 -18.04 -19.52 -7.45
N TYR A 362 -16.89 -19.00 -7.90
CA TYR A 362 -15.65 -18.89 -7.11
C TYR A 362 -15.37 -17.43 -6.75
N GLY A 363 -14.80 -17.18 -5.57
CA GLY A 363 -14.34 -15.86 -5.18
C GLY A 363 -13.04 -15.48 -5.90
N VAL A 364 -12.00 -16.27 -5.70
CA VAL A 364 -10.69 -16.17 -6.35
C VAL A 364 -10.38 -17.51 -7.00
N TYR A 365 -9.97 -17.47 -8.24
CA TYR A 365 -9.68 -18.69 -9.01
C TYR A 365 -8.33 -18.60 -9.71
N ALA A 366 -7.42 -19.52 -9.41
CA ALA A 366 -6.11 -19.59 -10.05
C ALA A 366 -6.05 -20.68 -11.13
N LYS A 367 -5.38 -20.36 -12.23
CA LYS A 367 -5.03 -21.27 -13.32
C LYS A 367 -3.53 -21.33 -13.51
N GLU A 368 -3.05 -22.44 -14.02
CA GLU A 368 -1.63 -22.66 -14.29
C GLU A 368 -0.85 -22.51 -12.96
N SER A 369 0.22 -21.78 -12.91
CA SER A 369 1.03 -21.58 -11.69
C SER A 369 0.66 -20.30 -10.92
N GLY A 370 -0.57 -19.80 -11.02
CA GLY A 370 -1.02 -18.59 -10.34
C GLY A 370 -1.00 -18.72 -8.81
N SER A 371 -0.73 -17.62 -8.11
CA SER A 371 -0.56 -17.59 -6.66
C SER A 371 -1.49 -16.60 -5.98
N ALA A 372 -1.89 -16.88 -4.72
CA ALA A 372 -2.68 -15.94 -3.93
C ALA A 372 -2.18 -15.86 -2.48
N VAL A 373 -2.23 -14.64 -1.93
CA VAL A 373 -1.94 -14.35 -0.53
C VAL A 373 -3.12 -13.59 0.07
N VAL A 374 -3.69 -14.11 1.15
CA VAL A 374 -4.77 -13.45 1.90
C VAL A 374 -4.22 -13.06 3.27
N ASN A 375 -3.96 -11.76 3.44
CA ASN A 375 -3.47 -11.20 4.70
C ASN A 375 -4.62 -10.75 5.61
N GLY A 376 -5.75 -10.35 5.01
CA GLY A 376 -6.92 -9.84 5.72
C GLY A 376 -8.13 -9.74 4.81
N GLY A 377 -9.11 -8.93 5.20
CA GLY A 377 -10.34 -8.76 4.41
C GLY A 377 -11.25 -9.99 4.37
N SER A 378 -12.10 -10.07 3.36
CA SER A 378 -12.99 -11.22 3.20
C SER A 378 -13.15 -11.68 1.75
N ILE A 379 -13.32 -12.99 1.58
CA ILE A 379 -13.70 -13.60 0.30
C ILE A 379 -14.98 -14.41 0.53
N LYS A 380 -16.05 -14.01 -0.14
CA LYS A 380 -17.33 -14.71 -0.08
C LYS A 380 -17.75 -15.23 -1.44
N SER A 381 -18.19 -16.48 -1.50
CA SER A 381 -18.66 -17.10 -2.74
C SER A 381 -19.71 -18.16 -2.50
N LYS A 382 -20.30 -18.64 -3.59
CA LYS A 382 -21.26 -19.74 -3.52
C LYS A 382 -20.56 -21.09 -3.33
N ASN A 383 -19.57 -21.42 -4.15
CA ASN A 383 -18.98 -22.76 -4.21
C ASN A 383 -17.60 -22.85 -3.51
N ALA A 384 -16.66 -21.95 -3.81
CA ALA A 384 -15.40 -21.87 -3.06
C ALA A 384 -14.87 -20.44 -3.03
N ALA A 385 -14.46 -19.98 -1.86
CA ALA A 385 -13.90 -18.66 -1.72
C ALA A 385 -12.54 -18.56 -2.44
N LEU A 386 -11.68 -19.56 -2.26
CA LEU A 386 -10.37 -19.65 -2.90
C LEU A 386 -10.25 -21.02 -3.59
N SER A 387 -9.97 -21.01 -4.88
CA SER A 387 -9.83 -22.24 -5.67
C SER A 387 -8.75 -22.12 -6.71
N GLY A 388 -8.20 -23.25 -7.11
CA GLY A 388 -7.27 -23.32 -8.23
C GLY A 388 -7.32 -24.70 -8.88
N ASN A 389 -7.10 -24.76 -10.19
CA ASN A 389 -6.99 -26.00 -10.91
C ASN A 389 -5.76 -25.95 -11.81
N ASN A 390 -4.78 -26.74 -11.45
CA ASN A 390 -3.57 -26.89 -12.24
C ASN A 390 -3.16 -28.36 -12.35
N THR A 391 -2.80 -28.74 -13.55
CA THR A 391 -2.34 -30.10 -13.87
C THR A 391 -0.83 -30.16 -14.14
N THR A 392 -0.13 -29.05 -14.22
CA THR A 392 1.25 -28.98 -14.75
C THR A 392 2.24 -28.12 -13.95
N GLY A 393 1.84 -27.46 -12.88
CA GLY A 393 2.71 -26.57 -12.15
C GLY A 393 2.29 -26.36 -10.71
N ASP A 394 3.17 -25.75 -9.94
CA ASP A 394 2.94 -25.49 -8.54
C ASP A 394 2.17 -24.17 -8.36
N MET A 395 0.96 -24.29 -7.83
CA MET A 395 0.22 -23.12 -7.34
C MET A 395 0.63 -22.86 -5.88
N ASN A 396 0.80 -21.59 -5.51
CA ASN A 396 1.12 -21.21 -4.16
C ASN A 396 0.00 -20.39 -3.54
N PHE A 397 -0.54 -20.86 -2.43
CA PHE A 397 -1.57 -20.15 -1.68
C PHE A 397 -1.16 -19.96 -0.23
N THR A 398 -1.36 -18.75 0.27
CA THR A 398 -1.08 -18.44 1.68
C THR A 398 -2.28 -17.69 2.26
N VAL A 399 -2.77 -18.16 3.40
CA VAL A 399 -3.80 -17.50 4.19
C VAL A 399 -3.21 -17.17 5.56
N ASN A 400 -2.86 -15.90 5.73
CA ASN A 400 -2.33 -15.36 6.98
C ASN A 400 -3.46 -14.87 7.90
N GLY A 401 -4.60 -14.48 7.31
CA GLY A 401 -5.74 -13.93 8.05
C GLY A 401 -6.98 -13.79 7.18
N GLY A 402 -7.94 -12.99 7.63
CA GLY A 402 -9.18 -12.71 6.90
C GLY A 402 -10.27 -13.77 7.09
N ILE A 403 -11.38 -13.58 6.35
CA ILE A 403 -12.57 -14.44 6.43
C ILE A 403 -12.89 -14.99 5.04
N LEU A 404 -12.78 -16.29 4.87
CA LEU A 404 -13.10 -17.01 3.66
C LEU A 404 -14.39 -17.80 3.86
N THR A 405 -15.42 -17.51 3.07
CA THR A 405 -16.75 -18.14 3.22
C THR A 405 -17.23 -18.72 1.89
N ALA A 406 -17.57 -19.98 1.90
CA ALA A 406 -18.34 -20.62 0.84
C ALA A 406 -19.72 -21.03 1.36
N GLU A 407 -20.78 -20.70 0.59
CA GLU A 407 -22.16 -20.96 1.03
C GLU A 407 -22.59 -22.43 0.79
N GLN A 408 -22.05 -23.08 -0.24
CA GLN A 408 -22.46 -24.41 -0.68
C GLN A 408 -21.29 -25.39 -0.91
N GLY A 409 -20.05 -24.97 -0.64
CA GLY A 409 -18.88 -25.79 -0.86
C GLY A 409 -17.76 -25.50 0.15
N PRO A 410 -16.55 -26.03 -0.08
CA PRO A 410 -15.43 -25.72 0.77
C PRO A 410 -14.97 -24.28 0.59
N ALA A 411 -14.58 -23.62 1.69
CA ALA A 411 -13.98 -22.29 1.61
C ALA A 411 -12.71 -22.32 0.73
N ILE A 412 -11.98 -23.42 0.76
CA ILE A 412 -10.79 -23.66 -0.07
C ILE A 412 -10.95 -24.97 -0.82
N TYR A 413 -10.86 -24.89 -2.17
CA TYR A 413 -10.95 -26.05 -3.04
C TYR A 413 -9.75 -26.17 -3.97
N MET A 414 -8.89 -27.17 -3.71
CA MET A 414 -7.65 -27.41 -4.44
C MET A 414 -7.62 -28.84 -5.02
N PRO A 415 -8.17 -29.05 -6.22
CA PRO A 415 -8.19 -30.38 -6.84
C PRO A 415 -6.87 -30.76 -7.51
N GLY A 416 -5.93 -29.83 -7.67
CA GLY A 416 -4.63 -30.04 -8.30
C GLY A 416 -3.47 -30.08 -7.29
N GLN A 417 -2.24 -30.09 -7.82
CA GLN A 417 -1.05 -29.96 -7.01
C GLN A 417 -0.92 -28.54 -6.47
N VAL A 418 -0.69 -28.39 -5.17
CA VAL A 418 -0.63 -27.09 -4.51
C VAL A 418 0.47 -27.05 -3.46
N SER A 419 1.10 -25.90 -3.31
CA SER A 419 1.83 -25.50 -2.11
C SER A 419 0.93 -24.54 -1.33
N PHE A 420 0.46 -24.96 -0.14
CA PHE A 420 -0.60 -24.27 0.57
C PHE A 420 -0.26 -24.07 2.05
N THR A 421 -0.41 -22.86 2.54
CA THR A 421 -0.16 -22.50 3.94
C THR A 421 -1.37 -21.79 4.53
N VAL A 422 -1.80 -22.21 5.72
CA VAL A 422 -2.76 -21.49 6.57
C VAL A 422 -2.09 -21.17 7.89
N ALA A 423 -1.85 -19.90 8.13
CA ALA A 423 -1.29 -19.40 9.37
C ALA A 423 -2.36 -18.76 10.28
N GLY A 424 -3.49 -18.36 9.71
CA GLY A 424 -4.56 -17.68 10.45
C GLY A 424 -5.86 -17.57 9.66
N GLY A 425 -6.78 -16.74 10.16
CA GLY A 425 -8.07 -16.46 9.52
C GLY A 425 -9.19 -17.43 9.89
N THR A 426 -10.40 -17.14 9.39
CA THR A 426 -11.60 -17.98 9.58
C THR A 426 -12.09 -18.51 8.23
N LEU A 427 -12.14 -19.80 8.10
CA LEU A 427 -12.57 -20.53 6.90
C LEU A 427 -13.91 -21.20 7.18
N SER A 428 -14.98 -20.68 6.59
CA SER A 428 -16.34 -21.23 6.72
C SER A 428 -16.75 -21.98 5.46
N GLY A 429 -16.82 -23.28 5.55
CA GLY A 429 -17.04 -24.24 4.47
C GLY A 429 -15.99 -25.35 4.43
N GLY A 430 -14.89 -25.20 5.18
CA GLY A 430 -13.83 -26.20 5.26
C GLY A 430 -12.81 -26.13 4.13
N ILE A 431 -11.92 -27.12 4.08
CA ILE A 431 -10.82 -27.24 3.11
C ILE A 431 -10.93 -28.58 2.38
N SER A 432 -10.90 -28.54 1.06
CA SER A 432 -10.87 -29.71 0.18
C SER A 432 -9.56 -29.78 -0.59
N LEU A 433 -8.79 -30.84 -0.39
CA LEU A 433 -7.46 -31.04 -0.98
C LEU A 433 -7.35 -32.39 -1.71
N ARG A 434 -6.34 -32.49 -2.59
CA ARG A 434 -5.98 -33.76 -3.24
C ARG A 434 -4.51 -34.10 -3.13
N MET A 435 -3.62 -33.17 -3.40
CA MET A 435 -2.17 -33.41 -3.41
C MET A 435 -1.38 -32.14 -3.14
N GLY A 436 -0.12 -32.27 -2.85
CA GLY A 436 0.81 -31.14 -2.69
C GLY A 436 1.44 -31.04 -1.30
N GLN A 437 2.02 -29.89 -1.01
CA GLN A 437 2.62 -29.54 0.27
C GLN A 437 1.67 -28.61 1.03
N VAL A 438 1.16 -29.05 2.16
CA VAL A 438 0.15 -28.30 2.93
C VAL A 438 0.63 -28.11 4.36
N ASN A 439 0.69 -26.89 4.82
CA ASN A 439 1.08 -26.54 6.17
C ASN A 439 -0.03 -25.70 6.82
N ILE A 440 -0.56 -26.17 7.93
CA ILE A 440 -1.58 -25.45 8.72
C ILE A 440 -1.03 -25.26 10.13
N SER A 441 -0.74 -24.01 10.46
CA SER A 441 -0.19 -23.63 11.77
C SER A 441 -1.16 -22.81 12.61
N GLY A 442 -2.29 -22.40 12.03
CA GLY A 442 -3.29 -21.58 12.73
C GLY A 442 -4.61 -21.50 11.98
N GLY A 443 -5.46 -20.58 12.42
CA GLY A 443 -6.78 -20.33 11.85
C GLY A 443 -7.88 -21.18 12.42
N THR A 444 -9.13 -20.79 12.15
CA THR A 444 -10.36 -21.53 12.53
C THR A 444 -11.02 -22.07 11.28
N ILE A 445 -11.05 -23.37 11.13
CA ILE A 445 -11.57 -24.09 9.97
C ILE A 445 -12.89 -24.74 10.36
N ASN A 446 -14.00 -24.21 9.86
CA ASN A 446 -15.34 -24.72 10.14
C ASN A 446 -15.87 -25.50 8.93
N ALA A 447 -16.35 -26.71 9.18
CA ALA A 447 -17.01 -27.51 8.16
C ALA A 447 -18.26 -26.80 7.61
N ILE A 448 -18.68 -27.20 6.41
CA ILE A 448 -19.96 -26.76 5.85
C ILE A 448 -21.10 -27.35 6.70
N SER A 449 -22.05 -26.48 7.07
CA SER A 449 -23.13 -26.86 7.99
C SER A 449 -24.40 -27.42 7.29
N THR A 450 -24.53 -27.21 5.96
CA THR A 450 -25.75 -27.56 5.23
C THR A 450 -25.45 -27.99 3.80
N GLY A 451 -26.29 -28.90 3.25
CA GLY A 451 -26.41 -29.07 1.79
C GLY A 451 -25.43 -30.05 1.16
N ILE A 452 -25.05 -31.08 1.87
CA ILE A 452 -24.26 -32.14 1.27
C ILE A 452 -25.18 -33.19 0.67
N ASP A 453 -25.13 -33.32 -0.64
CA ASP A 453 -25.97 -34.29 -1.34
C ASP A 453 -25.54 -35.75 -1.14
N SER A 454 -24.51 -36.03 -0.36
CA SER A 454 -24.21 -37.44 -0.04
C SER A 454 -23.21 -37.64 1.13
N PRO A 455 -23.70 -37.98 2.31
CA PRO A 455 -22.85 -38.54 3.37
C PRO A 455 -22.31 -39.95 3.02
N ASN A 456 -22.84 -40.59 1.99
CA ASN A 456 -22.55 -41.98 1.61
C ASN A 456 -21.66 -42.09 0.36
N GLY A 457 -20.88 -41.07 0.01
CA GLY A 457 -19.99 -41.17 -1.14
C GLY A 457 -20.69 -41.24 -2.50
N LYS A 458 -21.96 -40.85 -2.59
CA LYS A 458 -22.73 -40.83 -3.85
C LYS A 458 -23.42 -39.51 -4.06
N VAL A 459 -23.47 -39.04 -5.30
CA VAL A 459 -24.38 -38.00 -5.78
C VAL A 459 -25.46 -38.68 -6.63
N GLY A 460 -26.67 -38.80 -6.11
CA GLY A 460 -27.68 -39.67 -6.68
C GLY A 460 -27.21 -41.16 -6.66
N ASN A 461 -27.12 -41.79 -7.81
CA ASN A 461 -26.62 -43.17 -7.94
C ASN A 461 -25.12 -43.26 -8.29
N THR A 462 -24.43 -42.13 -8.48
CA THR A 462 -23.03 -42.09 -8.94
C THR A 462 -22.08 -41.88 -7.78
N PRO A 463 -21.05 -42.71 -7.61
CA PRO A 463 -20.05 -42.56 -6.57
C PRO A 463 -19.29 -41.25 -6.69
N CYS A 464 -19.10 -40.54 -5.59
CA CYS A 464 -18.46 -39.24 -5.51
C CYS A 464 -17.06 -39.20 -6.09
N TYR A 465 -16.32 -40.29 -6.04
CA TYR A 465 -14.97 -40.42 -6.56
C TYR A 465 -14.89 -40.42 -8.09
N ALA A 466 -16.01 -40.64 -8.79
CA ALA A 466 -16.10 -40.60 -10.25
C ALA A 466 -16.36 -39.18 -10.77
N TYR A 467 -16.65 -38.24 -9.88
CA TYR A 467 -16.95 -36.85 -10.26
C TYR A 467 -15.72 -35.94 -10.20
N SER A 468 -15.50 -35.28 -11.30
CA SER A 468 -14.64 -34.11 -11.37
C SER A 468 -15.40 -32.91 -10.81
N GLY A 469 -15.33 -32.68 -9.53
CA GLY A 469 -15.41 -31.32 -9.07
C GLY A 469 -16.67 -30.78 -8.48
N ASN A 470 -17.61 -31.41 -7.83
CA ASN A 470 -18.63 -30.70 -7.03
C ASN A 470 -19.24 -31.60 -5.94
N VAL A 471 -18.47 -32.51 -5.42
CA VAL A 471 -18.88 -33.29 -4.27
C VAL A 471 -18.16 -32.80 -3.05
N TRP A 472 -18.94 -32.35 -2.10
CA TRP A 472 -18.42 -31.80 -0.85
C TRP A 472 -18.71 -32.76 0.29
N PHE A 473 -17.71 -32.98 1.15
CA PHE A 473 -17.83 -33.77 2.34
C PHE A 473 -18.09 -32.88 3.56
N PRO A 474 -18.72 -33.45 4.62
CA PRO A 474 -19.10 -32.65 5.80
C PRO A 474 -17.94 -32.33 6.76
N ASP A 475 -16.73 -32.61 6.37
CA ASP A 475 -15.55 -32.49 7.20
C ASP A 475 -14.99 -31.05 7.18
N ALA A 476 -14.32 -30.64 8.26
CA ALA A 476 -13.68 -29.31 8.27
C ALA A 476 -12.44 -29.26 7.37
N LEU A 477 -11.66 -30.33 7.34
CA LEU A 477 -10.65 -30.56 6.32
C LEU A 477 -10.79 -31.97 5.77
N TYR A 478 -10.84 -32.10 4.45
CA TYR A 478 -10.80 -33.41 3.86
C TYR A 478 -9.86 -33.48 2.65
N VAL A 479 -9.23 -34.64 2.54
CA VAL A 479 -8.39 -35.01 1.42
C VAL A 479 -9.06 -36.16 0.68
N ILE A 480 -9.24 -36.02 -0.63
CA ILE A 480 -9.64 -37.12 -1.48
C ILE A 480 -8.40 -37.58 -2.24
N GLY A 481 -7.86 -38.76 -1.85
CA GLY A 481 -6.73 -39.34 -2.56
C GLY A 481 -7.08 -39.69 -4.00
N GLY A 482 -6.17 -39.46 -4.92
CA GLY A 482 -6.29 -39.83 -6.31
C GLY A 482 -6.24 -38.66 -7.29
N THR A 483 -6.01 -38.94 -8.55
CA THR A 483 -5.90 -37.92 -9.62
C THR A 483 -7.24 -37.57 -10.20
N TYR A 484 -7.34 -36.32 -10.61
CA TYR A 484 -8.52 -35.76 -11.28
C TYR A 484 -8.67 -36.14 -12.76
N THR A 485 -7.64 -36.68 -13.43
CA THR A 485 -7.70 -36.78 -14.88
C THR A 485 -8.12 -38.15 -15.41
N SER A 486 -9.04 -38.15 -16.38
CA SER A 486 -9.32 -39.24 -17.27
C SER A 486 -8.13 -39.65 -18.17
N ASP A 487 -7.12 -38.80 -18.27
CA ASP A 487 -5.99 -38.98 -19.15
C ASP A 487 -4.73 -39.27 -18.35
N ASN A 488 -4.11 -40.37 -18.62
CA ASN A 488 -2.87 -40.98 -18.12
C ASN A 488 -1.66 -40.06 -17.79
N ALA A 489 -1.89 -38.84 -17.38
CA ALA A 489 -0.83 -37.92 -16.96
C ALA A 489 -0.27 -38.37 -15.61
N THR A 490 0.97 -38.76 -15.60
CA THR A 490 1.78 -39.11 -14.43
C THR A 490 2.04 -37.86 -13.59
N TYR A 491 1.17 -37.57 -12.64
CA TYR A 491 1.50 -36.62 -11.58
C TYR A 491 2.33 -37.35 -10.50
N SER A 492 3.29 -36.65 -9.93
CA SER A 492 3.91 -37.08 -8.67
C SER A 492 2.88 -36.88 -7.55
N ASN A 493 2.06 -37.85 -7.34
CA ASN A 493 0.85 -37.82 -6.50
C ASN A 493 1.19 -37.96 -5.02
N SER A 494 2.00 -37.09 -4.46
CA SER A 494 2.24 -37.09 -3.02
C SER A 494 1.47 -35.97 -2.35
N LEU A 495 0.95 -36.24 -1.18
CA LEU A 495 0.47 -35.24 -0.24
C LEU A 495 1.37 -35.27 0.99
N ASN A 496 1.86 -34.13 1.40
CA ASN A 496 2.43 -33.90 2.72
C ASN A 496 1.58 -32.85 3.43
N LEU A 497 0.78 -33.30 4.38
CA LEU A 497 -0.10 -32.45 5.19
C LEU A 497 0.49 -32.33 6.59
N ASN A 498 0.92 -31.16 6.97
CA ASN A 498 1.44 -30.83 8.29
C ASN A 498 0.46 -29.90 9.00
N ILE A 499 -0.08 -30.34 10.11
CA ILE A 499 -0.97 -29.60 10.99
C ILE A 499 -0.25 -29.38 12.31
N THR A 500 0.20 -28.16 12.57
CA THR A 500 0.93 -27.81 13.80
C THR A 500 0.11 -26.94 14.74
N GLY A 501 -1.04 -26.45 14.27
CA GLY A 501 -1.97 -25.60 15.01
C GLY A 501 -3.30 -25.46 14.28
N GLY A 502 -4.10 -24.50 14.73
CA GLY A 502 -5.44 -24.24 14.19
C GLY A 502 -6.55 -25.04 14.87
N GLU A 503 -7.77 -24.55 14.67
CA GLU A 503 -8.99 -25.16 15.21
C GLU A 503 -9.85 -25.71 14.07
N PHE A 504 -10.08 -27.01 14.04
CA PHE A 504 -10.89 -27.69 13.04
C PHE A 504 -12.22 -28.13 13.68
N ASN A 505 -13.30 -27.47 13.24
CA ASN A 505 -14.61 -27.65 13.84
C ASN A 505 -15.58 -28.27 12.84
N CYS A 506 -16.06 -29.47 13.14
CA CYS A 506 -17.12 -30.11 12.38
C CYS A 506 -18.38 -30.25 13.27
N THR A 507 -19.40 -29.50 12.99
CA THR A 507 -20.69 -29.56 13.68
C THR A 507 -21.67 -30.57 13.05
N ASN A 508 -21.33 -31.09 11.87
CA ASN A 508 -22.11 -32.08 11.17
C ASN A 508 -21.93 -33.47 11.83
N ASP A 509 -23.04 -34.17 12.07
CA ASP A 509 -23.07 -35.48 12.72
C ASP A 509 -22.48 -36.62 11.85
N GLN A 510 -22.24 -36.36 10.58
CA GLN A 510 -21.64 -37.31 9.61
C GLN A 510 -20.19 -36.95 9.25
N GLY A 511 -19.60 -35.94 9.89
CA GLY A 511 -18.29 -35.45 9.54
C GLY A 511 -17.23 -35.59 10.62
N SER A 512 -15.98 -35.50 10.18
CA SER A 512 -14.77 -35.45 11.02
C SER A 512 -14.21 -34.00 11.03
N ALA A 513 -13.39 -33.67 12.00
CA ALA A 513 -12.61 -32.44 11.94
C ALA A 513 -11.58 -32.54 10.81
N VAL A 514 -10.90 -33.68 10.67
CA VAL A 514 -10.00 -33.99 9.56
C VAL A 514 -10.24 -35.41 9.06
N ALA A 515 -10.55 -35.53 7.75
CA ALA A 515 -10.80 -36.83 7.11
C ALA A 515 -9.88 -37.03 5.89
N ILE A 516 -9.29 -38.23 5.81
CA ILE A 516 -8.49 -38.63 4.66
C ILE A 516 -9.23 -39.75 3.94
N TYR A 517 -9.76 -39.47 2.74
CA TYR A 517 -10.46 -40.45 1.93
C TYR A 517 -9.48 -41.10 0.96
N ASP A 518 -9.05 -42.33 1.30
CA ASP A 518 -8.16 -43.14 0.47
C ASP A 518 -8.91 -43.85 -0.64
N LEU A 519 -9.33 -43.11 -1.66
CA LEU A 519 -10.23 -43.53 -2.73
C LEU A 519 -9.59 -43.53 -4.13
N GLY A 520 -8.28 -43.37 -4.25
CA GLY A 520 -7.64 -43.05 -5.53
C GLY A 520 -7.42 -44.26 -6.47
N LYS A 521 -7.33 -43.94 -7.80
CA LYS A 521 -6.93 -44.90 -8.86
C LYS A 521 -5.43 -45.10 -8.96
N VAL A 522 -4.62 -44.22 -8.43
CA VAL A 522 -3.17 -44.18 -8.65
C VAL A 522 -2.46 -44.23 -7.31
N LYS A 523 -1.31 -44.90 -7.30
CA LYS A 523 -0.45 -44.98 -6.12
C LYS A 523 -0.04 -43.56 -5.70
N GLN A 524 -0.60 -43.09 -4.63
CA GLN A 524 -0.30 -41.80 -4.02
C GLN A 524 0.28 -42.07 -2.63
N SER A 525 1.39 -41.42 -2.30
CA SER A 525 1.83 -41.40 -0.91
C SER A 525 1.18 -40.20 -0.21
N MET A 526 0.51 -40.44 0.88
CA MET A 526 -0.10 -39.41 1.72
C MET A 526 0.54 -39.44 3.10
N ASN A 527 1.28 -38.44 3.44
CA ASN A 527 1.87 -38.25 4.75
C ASN A 527 1.08 -37.19 5.51
N VAL A 528 0.57 -37.54 6.67
CA VAL A 528 -0.19 -36.64 7.53
C VAL A 528 0.51 -36.51 8.87
N ASN A 529 0.97 -35.35 9.22
CA ASN A 529 1.62 -35.05 10.48
C ASN A 529 0.75 -34.08 11.28
N ILE A 530 0.35 -34.46 12.47
CA ILE A 530 -0.40 -33.59 13.40
C ILE A 530 0.46 -33.44 14.67
N SER A 531 0.69 -32.19 15.06
CA SER A 531 1.53 -31.87 16.20
C SER A 531 1.16 -30.54 16.84
N GLY A 532 1.92 -30.10 17.82
CA GLY A 532 1.75 -28.80 18.44
C GLY A 532 0.41 -28.66 19.15
N ASN A 533 -0.25 -27.52 18.95
CA ASN A 533 -1.50 -27.18 19.63
C ASN A 533 -2.76 -27.30 18.74
N ALA A 534 -2.71 -28.10 17.70
CA ALA A 534 -3.87 -28.34 16.83
C ALA A 534 -5.08 -28.86 17.64
N LYS A 535 -6.27 -28.33 17.35
CA LYS A 535 -7.52 -28.73 17.98
C LYS A 535 -8.47 -29.30 16.93
N LEU A 536 -8.83 -30.54 17.07
CA LEU A 536 -9.73 -31.26 16.16
C LEU A 536 -11.02 -31.64 16.92
N SER A 537 -12.12 -31.00 16.53
CA SER A 537 -13.40 -31.14 17.21
C SER A 537 -14.50 -31.54 16.23
N ASN A 538 -15.24 -32.59 16.54
CA ASN A 538 -16.46 -32.97 15.83
C ASN A 538 -17.58 -33.35 16.79
N ASN A 539 -18.84 -33.28 16.30
CA ASN A 539 -20.03 -33.66 17.07
C ASN A 539 -20.56 -35.03 16.70
N SER A 540 -19.87 -35.76 15.82
CA SER A 540 -20.32 -37.05 15.32
C SER A 540 -20.16 -38.15 16.38
N SER A 541 -21.17 -39.02 16.47
CA SER A 541 -21.09 -40.28 17.24
C SER A 541 -20.60 -41.44 16.40
N SER A 542 -20.45 -41.29 15.10
CA SER A 542 -20.06 -42.33 14.13
C SER A 542 -18.75 -42.04 13.41
N ARG A 543 -18.18 -40.87 13.65
CA ARG A 543 -16.92 -40.41 13.05
C ARG A 543 -15.98 -39.90 14.12
N ASP A 544 -14.70 -40.21 13.97
CA ASP A 544 -13.66 -39.69 14.85
C ASP A 544 -13.24 -38.27 14.42
N ALA A 545 -12.62 -37.51 15.32
CA ALA A 545 -12.11 -36.17 15.05
C ALA A 545 -11.05 -36.19 13.94
N TYR A 546 -10.19 -37.22 13.92
CA TYR A 546 -9.30 -37.55 12.81
C TYR A 546 -9.60 -38.94 12.31
N GLN A 547 -9.78 -39.11 11.00
CA GLN A 547 -10.11 -40.40 10.42
C GLN A 547 -9.53 -40.64 9.04
N VAL A 548 -9.06 -41.86 8.76
CA VAL A 548 -8.73 -42.34 7.42
C VAL A 548 -9.84 -43.29 6.96
N LEU A 549 -10.41 -43.04 5.78
CA LEU A 549 -11.60 -43.73 5.29
C LEU A 549 -11.36 -44.42 3.95
N SER A 550 -11.79 -45.66 3.86
CA SER A 550 -11.81 -46.47 2.63
C SER A 550 -13.18 -46.40 1.93
N PHE A 551 -13.31 -46.98 0.74
CA PHE A 551 -14.58 -47.17 0.07
C PHE A 551 -15.63 -47.89 0.92
N LYS A 552 -15.22 -48.90 1.66
CA LYS A 552 -16.11 -49.64 2.54
C LYS A 552 -16.68 -48.77 3.65
N ASP A 553 -15.85 -47.91 4.21
CA ASP A 553 -16.23 -47.05 5.34
C ASP A 553 -17.26 -45.99 4.93
N ILE A 554 -17.31 -45.61 3.65
CA ILE A 554 -18.32 -44.72 3.09
C ILE A 554 -19.47 -45.45 2.37
N GLY A 555 -19.63 -46.78 2.61
CA GLY A 555 -20.77 -47.57 2.11
C GLY A 555 -20.74 -47.87 0.60
N VAL A 556 -19.55 -47.96 0.00
CA VAL A 556 -19.36 -48.34 -1.41
C VAL A 556 -18.76 -49.76 -1.46
N ASP A 557 -19.62 -50.75 -1.63
CA ASP A 557 -19.20 -52.14 -1.64
C ASP A 557 -18.52 -52.60 -2.95
N ASN A 558 -18.85 -51.98 -4.09
CA ASN A 558 -18.24 -52.28 -5.39
C ASN A 558 -17.86 -50.98 -6.13
N PRO A 559 -16.65 -50.46 -5.91
CA PRO A 559 -16.17 -49.32 -6.71
C PRO A 559 -15.97 -49.70 -8.17
N GLN A 560 -16.13 -48.74 -9.07
CA GLN A 560 -15.94 -48.96 -10.52
C GLN A 560 -14.54 -49.51 -10.80
N GLU A 561 -14.42 -50.30 -11.90
CA GLU A 561 -13.17 -50.85 -12.37
C GLU A 561 -12.05 -49.79 -12.48
N GLY A 562 -10.92 -50.01 -11.87
CA GLY A 562 -9.81 -49.07 -11.81
C GLY A 562 -9.77 -48.18 -10.57
N TYR A 563 -10.84 -48.10 -9.79
CA TYR A 563 -10.80 -47.61 -8.41
C TYR A 563 -10.64 -48.79 -7.46
N ASN A 564 -9.86 -48.58 -6.46
CA ASN A 564 -9.15 -49.64 -5.83
C ASN A 564 -9.93 -50.53 -4.90
N ASN A 565 -10.04 -51.82 -5.23
CA ASN A 565 -10.53 -52.88 -4.31
C ASN A 565 -9.50 -53.92 -3.93
N SER A 566 -8.35 -54.02 -4.55
CA SER A 566 -7.54 -55.24 -4.31
C SER A 566 -6.05 -55.09 -4.44
N GLY A 567 -5.51 -53.91 -4.48
CA GLY A 567 -4.09 -53.75 -4.65
C GLY A 567 -3.57 -52.34 -4.56
N TYR A 568 -4.42 -51.38 -4.25
CA TYR A 568 -4.01 -50.05 -3.95
C TYR A 568 -3.35 -49.98 -2.60
N VAL A 569 -2.08 -49.78 -2.63
CA VAL A 569 -1.27 -49.52 -1.44
C VAL A 569 -0.96 -48.01 -1.45
N GLY A 570 -1.98 -47.20 -1.48
CA GLY A 570 -1.88 -45.82 -1.01
C GLY A 570 -1.77 -45.94 0.51
N LYS A 571 -0.57 -45.93 1.03
CA LYS A 571 -0.41 -45.85 2.47
C LYS A 571 -0.58 -44.42 2.87
N VAL A 572 -1.67 -44.15 3.55
CA VAL A 572 -1.75 -42.97 4.38
C VAL A 572 -0.85 -43.22 5.59
N ALA A 573 0.28 -42.54 5.61
CA ALA A 573 1.15 -42.53 6.77
C ALA A 573 0.73 -41.38 7.67
N THR A 574 0.13 -41.70 8.82
CA THR A 574 -0.25 -40.74 9.83
C THR A 574 0.72 -40.76 11.00
N SER A 575 1.10 -39.58 11.47
CA SER A 575 1.93 -39.40 12.66
C SER A 575 1.32 -38.29 13.52
N ILE A 576 0.83 -38.63 14.69
CA ILE A 576 0.25 -37.69 15.66
C ILE A 576 1.22 -37.54 16.83
N ALA A 577 1.87 -36.41 16.92
CA ALA A 577 2.85 -36.05 17.95
C ALA A 577 2.40 -34.78 18.73
N GLY A 578 1.11 -34.65 18.97
CA GLY A 578 0.53 -33.51 19.69
C GLY A 578 -0.91 -33.26 19.28
N GLY A 579 -1.54 -32.25 19.87
CA GLY A 579 -2.89 -31.82 19.55
C GLY A 579 -3.95 -32.30 20.55
N THR A 580 -5.14 -31.72 20.39
CA THR A 580 -6.33 -32.01 21.21
C THR A 580 -7.46 -32.50 20.32
N PHE A 581 -8.13 -33.56 20.69
CA PHE A 581 -9.12 -34.28 19.90
C PHE A 581 -10.40 -34.48 20.68
N SER A 582 -11.57 -34.31 20.04
CA SER A 582 -12.87 -34.61 20.67
C SER A 582 -13.15 -36.12 20.82
N SER A 583 -12.52 -36.98 20.04
CA SER A 583 -12.55 -38.44 20.15
C SER A 583 -11.15 -39.01 20.40
N GLU A 584 -11.06 -40.22 20.92
CA GLU A 584 -9.78 -40.90 21.07
C GLU A 584 -9.11 -41.16 19.72
N PRO A 585 -7.90 -40.65 19.46
CA PRO A 585 -7.18 -41.00 18.24
C PRO A 585 -6.80 -42.46 18.21
N ASP A 586 -6.88 -43.10 17.05
CA ASP A 586 -6.44 -44.50 16.88
C ASP A 586 -4.95 -44.63 17.26
N ALA A 587 -4.65 -45.59 18.10
CA ALA A 587 -3.30 -45.83 18.60
C ALA A 587 -2.26 -46.05 17.50
N SER A 588 -2.66 -46.56 16.33
CA SER A 588 -1.78 -46.76 15.19
C SER A 588 -1.31 -45.46 14.52
N TYR A 589 -1.95 -44.34 14.84
CA TYR A 589 -1.60 -43.00 14.33
C TYR A 589 -0.70 -42.25 15.31
N ILE A 590 -0.63 -42.66 16.56
CA ILE A 590 0.20 -41.97 17.56
C ILE A 590 1.68 -42.22 17.25
N ALA A 591 2.45 -41.15 17.22
CA ALA A 591 3.89 -41.22 16.97
C ALA A 591 4.65 -41.93 18.08
N ASP A 592 5.75 -42.59 17.74
CA ASP A 592 6.62 -43.21 18.72
C ASP A 592 7.05 -42.24 19.81
N GLY A 593 6.89 -42.64 21.08
CA GLY A 593 7.21 -41.81 22.22
C GLY A 593 6.09 -40.86 22.66
N TYR A 594 4.88 -40.96 22.08
CA TYR A 594 3.69 -40.23 22.50
C TYR A 594 2.59 -41.15 22.98
N GLU A 595 1.63 -40.61 23.74
CA GLU A 595 0.43 -41.30 24.20
C GLU A 595 -0.78 -40.40 24.09
N ALA A 596 -1.97 -40.95 23.88
CA ALA A 596 -3.23 -40.26 23.98
C ALA A 596 -3.79 -40.35 25.40
N VAL A 597 -4.00 -39.21 26.05
CA VAL A 597 -4.49 -39.12 27.41
C VAL A 597 -5.81 -38.39 27.46
N LYS A 598 -6.81 -38.94 28.14
CA LYS A 598 -8.11 -38.28 28.32
C LYS A 598 -7.98 -37.09 29.26
N SER A 599 -8.36 -35.92 28.79
CA SER A 599 -8.36 -34.67 29.55
C SER A 599 -9.76 -34.01 29.49
N GLY A 600 -10.53 -34.18 30.51
CA GLY A 600 -11.92 -33.73 30.52
C GLY A 600 -12.79 -34.44 29.48
N ALA A 601 -13.41 -33.67 28.58
CA ALA A 601 -14.18 -34.19 27.44
C ALA A 601 -13.32 -34.59 26.24
N ASN A 602 -12.04 -34.15 26.20
CA ASN A 602 -11.15 -34.32 25.06
C ASN A 602 -10.03 -35.33 25.32
N TRP A 603 -9.31 -35.65 24.28
CA TRP A 603 -8.08 -36.43 24.29
C TRP A 603 -6.91 -35.54 23.88
N VAL A 604 -5.79 -35.64 24.61
CA VAL A 604 -4.57 -34.90 24.33
C VAL A 604 -3.46 -35.87 23.99
N VAL A 605 -2.80 -35.69 22.87
CA VAL A 605 -1.61 -36.43 22.51
C VAL A 605 -0.39 -35.72 23.05
N GLN A 606 0.36 -36.41 23.90
CA GLN A 606 1.51 -35.85 24.62
C GLN A 606 2.61 -36.89 24.80
N VAL A 607 3.78 -36.46 25.19
CA VAL A 607 4.84 -37.38 25.64
C VAL A 607 4.37 -38.03 26.95
N PRO A 608 4.51 -39.37 27.12
CA PRO A 608 4.12 -40.06 28.35
C PRO A 608 4.74 -39.40 29.58
N TYR A 609 3.91 -39.11 30.55
CA TYR A 609 4.40 -38.65 31.84
C TYR A 609 5.20 -39.76 32.51
N THR A 610 6.52 -39.79 32.36
CA THR A 610 7.41 -40.53 33.26
C THR A 610 7.48 -39.72 34.56
N PRO A 611 7.04 -40.32 35.71
CA PRO A 611 7.27 -39.65 36.99
C PRO A 611 8.79 -39.48 37.14
N ALA A 612 9.21 -38.21 37.21
CA ALA A 612 10.60 -37.91 37.49
C ALA A 612 11.00 -38.57 38.80
N PRO A 613 12.21 -39.09 38.92
CA PRO A 613 12.76 -39.47 40.23
C PRO A 613 12.62 -38.27 41.15
N ALA A 614 12.32 -38.52 42.45
CA ALA A 614 12.02 -37.50 43.46
C ALA A 614 12.91 -36.25 43.29
N PRO A 615 12.36 -35.04 43.28
CA PRO A 615 13.01 -33.87 42.72
C PRO A 615 14.33 -33.56 43.43
N SER A 616 15.41 -33.53 42.65
CA SER A 616 16.69 -32.95 43.04
C SER A 616 16.59 -31.43 43.13
N THR A 617 15.42 -30.85 42.87
CA THR A 617 15.18 -29.40 42.77
C THR A 617 14.57 -28.82 44.04
N GLU A 618 15.01 -27.64 44.40
CA GLU A 618 14.41 -26.79 45.44
C GLU A 618 13.59 -25.68 44.76
N THR A 619 12.34 -25.49 45.18
CA THR A 619 11.49 -24.44 44.68
C THR A 619 11.31 -23.38 45.77
N THR A 620 11.62 -22.16 45.44
CA THR A 620 11.36 -20.97 46.27
C THR A 620 10.45 -20.00 45.57
N THR A 621 9.56 -19.36 46.30
CA THR A 621 8.66 -18.33 45.77
C THR A 621 8.90 -17.04 46.53
N THR A 622 9.10 -15.95 45.78
CA THR A 622 9.37 -14.60 46.32
C THR A 622 8.36 -13.62 45.72
N THR A 623 7.78 -12.77 46.56
CA THR A 623 6.93 -11.65 46.08
C THR A 623 7.85 -10.44 45.83
N ASN A 624 7.76 -9.87 44.62
CA ASN A 624 8.54 -8.74 44.17
C ASN A 624 7.93 -7.42 44.69
N PRO A 625 8.74 -6.31 44.72
CA PRO A 625 8.22 -5.01 45.14
C PRO A 625 7.02 -4.46 44.35
N ASP A 626 6.87 -4.86 43.09
CA ASP A 626 5.76 -4.52 42.21
C ASP A 626 4.50 -5.40 42.42
N GLY A 627 4.55 -6.32 43.38
CA GLY A 627 3.48 -7.23 43.72
C GLY A 627 3.41 -8.48 42.83
N THR A 628 4.29 -8.65 41.84
CA THR A 628 4.43 -9.87 41.06
C THR A 628 5.09 -10.99 41.90
N THR A 629 4.96 -12.23 41.46
CA THR A 629 5.51 -13.39 42.16
C THR A 629 6.52 -14.07 41.26
N THR A 630 7.75 -14.28 41.80
CA THR A 630 8.79 -15.04 41.13
C THR A 630 8.91 -16.43 41.78
N THR A 631 8.79 -17.45 40.97
CA THR A 631 9.03 -18.85 41.38
C THR A 631 10.38 -19.29 40.82
N THR A 632 11.32 -19.65 41.70
CA THR A 632 12.65 -20.13 41.32
C THR A 632 12.77 -21.61 41.62
N VAL A 633 13.15 -22.37 40.60
CA VAL A 633 13.45 -23.81 40.72
C VAL A 633 14.96 -23.99 40.54
N THR A 634 15.63 -24.53 41.56
CA THR A 634 17.09 -24.72 41.56
C THR A 634 17.40 -26.24 41.59
N ASP A 635 18.21 -26.72 40.67
CA ASP A 635 18.74 -28.09 40.72
C ASP A 635 19.90 -28.15 41.74
N LYS A 636 19.68 -28.89 42.80
CA LYS A 636 20.66 -29.06 43.90
C LYS A 636 21.94 -29.78 43.50
N LYS A 637 21.93 -30.48 42.36
CA LYS A 637 23.05 -31.26 41.85
C LYS A 637 23.97 -30.44 40.97
N THR A 638 23.38 -29.61 40.08
CA THR A 638 24.10 -28.79 39.12
C THR A 638 24.27 -27.35 39.57
N GLY A 639 23.39 -26.86 40.45
CA GLY A 639 23.31 -25.46 40.84
C GLY A 639 22.58 -24.58 39.81
N GLU A 640 22.10 -25.14 38.74
CA GLU A 640 21.33 -24.42 37.73
C GLU A 640 19.97 -24.01 38.27
N SER A 641 19.51 -22.82 37.91
CA SER A 641 18.20 -22.35 38.35
C SER A 641 17.38 -21.76 37.20
N THR A 642 16.05 -21.89 37.32
CA THR A 642 15.08 -21.24 36.45
C THR A 642 14.12 -20.47 37.33
N SER A 643 14.08 -19.17 37.15
CA SER A 643 13.13 -18.27 37.79
C SER A 643 12.05 -17.85 36.80
N THR A 644 10.79 -17.95 37.18
CA THR A 644 9.65 -17.55 36.36
C THR A 644 8.85 -16.51 37.12
N THR A 645 8.62 -15.35 36.50
CA THR A 645 7.81 -14.25 37.04
C THR A 645 6.62 -14.03 36.10
N GLU A 646 5.42 -13.93 36.65
CA GLU A 646 4.20 -13.61 35.91
C GLU A 646 3.75 -12.20 36.27
N GLY A 647 3.57 -11.34 35.25
CA GLY A 647 2.98 -10.02 35.34
C GLY A 647 1.45 -10.05 35.34
N ALA A 648 0.81 -9.01 35.89
CA ALA A 648 -0.65 -8.90 35.94
C ALA A 648 -1.32 -8.83 34.55
N ASN A 649 -0.57 -8.47 33.51
CA ASN A 649 -1.00 -8.40 32.12
C ASN A 649 -0.75 -9.73 31.33
N GLY A 650 -0.36 -10.81 32.04
CA GLY A 650 -0.04 -12.09 31.41
C GLY A 650 1.36 -12.20 30.83
N THR A 651 2.16 -11.15 30.91
CA THR A 651 3.58 -11.18 30.51
C THR A 651 4.36 -12.13 31.41
N THR A 652 5.16 -13.03 30.82
CA THR A 652 6.00 -13.97 31.57
C THR A 652 7.48 -13.62 31.36
N VAL A 653 8.23 -13.68 32.45
CA VAL A 653 9.69 -13.55 32.45
C VAL A 653 10.31 -14.85 32.93
N VAL A 654 11.20 -15.41 32.14
CA VAL A 654 11.97 -16.61 32.49
C VAL A 654 13.45 -16.28 32.49
N GLU A 655 14.08 -16.39 33.65
CA GLU A 655 15.53 -16.27 33.80
C GLU A 655 16.12 -17.66 34.06
N LYS A 656 17.09 -18.05 33.26
CA LYS A 656 17.84 -19.32 33.44
C LYS A 656 19.28 -18.97 33.79
N THR A 657 19.72 -19.46 34.93
CA THR A 657 21.11 -19.35 35.37
C THR A 657 21.78 -20.73 35.24
N ASP A 658 22.85 -20.80 34.49
CA ASP A 658 23.63 -22.04 34.30
C ASP A 658 24.51 -22.31 35.52
N ALA A 659 25.14 -23.49 35.53
CA ALA A 659 26.05 -23.94 36.59
C ALA A 659 27.30 -23.03 36.76
N SER A 660 27.59 -22.15 35.77
CA SER A 660 28.69 -21.20 35.78
C SER A 660 28.25 -19.83 36.28
N GLY A 661 26.95 -19.63 36.56
CA GLY A 661 26.36 -18.38 37.02
C GLY A 661 25.96 -17.41 35.89
N ASN A 662 26.02 -17.81 34.61
CA ASN A 662 25.55 -16.99 33.51
C ASN A 662 24.03 -17.04 33.45
N THR A 663 23.39 -15.89 33.34
CA THR A 663 21.94 -15.77 33.30
C THR A 663 21.49 -15.32 31.92
N THR A 664 20.51 -16.03 31.36
CA THR A 664 19.77 -15.63 30.15
C THR A 664 18.35 -15.26 30.53
N THR A 665 17.85 -14.15 29.99
CA THR A 665 16.51 -13.64 30.28
C THR A 665 15.65 -13.69 29.04
N LYS A 666 14.49 -14.33 29.12
CA LYS A 666 13.47 -14.37 28.08
C LYS A 666 12.16 -13.80 28.61
N VAL A 667 11.61 -12.83 27.89
CA VAL A 667 10.30 -12.23 28.15
C VAL A 667 9.32 -12.72 27.05
N THR A 668 8.12 -13.08 27.45
CA THR A 668 7.03 -13.41 26.52
C THR A 668 5.85 -12.50 26.79
N VAL A 669 5.45 -11.71 25.80
CA VAL A 669 4.29 -10.82 25.84
C VAL A 669 3.17 -11.48 25.05
N PRO A 670 2.04 -11.88 25.70
CA PRO A 670 0.94 -12.53 24.99
C PRO A 670 0.14 -11.53 24.12
N GLU A 671 -0.55 -12.04 23.09
CA GLU A 671 -1.53 -11.26 22.36
C GLU A 671 -2.59 -10.69 23.32
N GLY A 672 -2.91 -9.40 23.18
CA GLY A 672 -3.89 -8.73 24.05
C GLY A 672 -3.33 -8.26 25.40
N ALA A 673 -2.03 -8.37 25.66
CA ALA A 673 -1.40 -7.81 26.87
C ALA A 673 -1.55 -6.30 27.00
N ALA A 674 -1.64 -5.56 25.88
CA ALA A 674 -1.95 -4.13 25.87
C ALA A 674 -3.46 -3.93 26.11
N THR A 675 -3.82 -3.39 27.25
CA THR A 675 -5.22 -3.12 27.62
C THR A 675 -5.79 -1.84 27.01
N ASN A 676 -4.91 -0.92 26.55
CA ASN A 676 -5.26 0.32 25.87
C ASN A 676 -4.46 0.44 24.57
N ALA A 677 -5.11 0.84 23.49
CA ALA A 677 -4.42 1.08 22.22
C ALA A 677 -3.33 2.15 22.40
N GLY A 678 -2.06 1.77 22.13
CA GLY A 678 -0.91 2.65 22.21
C GLY A 678 -0.18 2.72 23.56
N ALA A 679 -0.69 2.17 24.64
CA ALA A 679 0.03 2.16 25.92
C ALA A 679 1.13 1.08 25.95
N PRO A 680 2.33 1.39 26.50
CA PRO A 680 3.39 0.40 26.64
C PRO A 680 2.98 -0.78 27.53
N VAL A 681 3.35 -2.00 27.13
CA VAL A 681 3.19 -3.20 27.95
C VAL A 681 4.30 -3.22 28.99
N GLU A 682 3.93 -3.10 30.27
CA GLU A 682 4.88 -3.13 31.38
C GLU A 682 5.47 -4.52 31.53
N ILE A 683 6.80 -4.59 31.51
CA ILE A 683 7.54 -5.82 31.84
C ILE A 683 7.77 -5.87 33.35
N PRO A 684 7.55 -7.01 34.03
CA PRO A 684 7.76 -7.14 35.46
C PRO A 684 9.13 -6.64 35.94
N ALA A 685 9.19 -6.01 37.10
CA ALA A 685 10.40 -5.43 37.69
C ALA A 685 11.49 -6.46 38.00
N ALA A 686 11.18 -7.74 37.97
CA ALA A 686 12.20 -8.81 38.09
C ALA A 686 13.24 -8.76 36.96
N VAL A 687 12.89 -8.11 35.80
CA VAL A 687 13.83 -7.89 34.71
C VAL A 687 14.34 -6.46 34.79
N GLU A 688 15.56 -6.27 35.26
CA GLU A 688 16.25 -5.01 35.09
C GLU A 688 17.26 -5.13 33.96
N VAL A 689 17.04 -4.38 32.86
CA VAL A 689 18.04 -4.28 31.79
C VAL A 689 19.09 -3.29 32.22
N THR A 690 20.16 -3.79 32.83
CA THR A 690 21.37 -3.00 33.06
C THR A 690 22.14 -2.81 31.76
N LYS A 691 22.90 -1.74 31.63
CA LYS A 691 23.76 -1.45 30.46
C LYS A 691 24.59 -2.69 30.08
N GLY A 692 24.43 -3.15 28.84
CA GLY A 692 25.12 -4.30 28.28
C GLY A 692 24.46 -5.66 28.51
N LYS A 693 23.41 -5.78 29.33
CA LYS A 693 22.63 -7.03 29.50
C LYS A 693 21.65 -7.23 28.32
N GLU A 694 21.65 -8.43 27.77
CA GLU A 694 20.72 -8.81 26.70
C GLU A 694 19.43 -9.41 27.28
N VAL A 695 18.28 -9.02 26.70
CA VAL A 695 16.97 -9.54 27.03
C VAL A 695 16.27 -9.98 25.74
N SER A 696 15.99 -11.25 25.61
CA SER A 696 15.20 -11.78 24.48
C SER A 696 13.71 -11.60 24.78
N ILE A 697 13.02 -10.89 23.89
CA ILE A 697 11.59 -10.57 23.99
C ILE A 697 10.85 -11.22 22.84
N SER A 698 9.83 -12.00 23.15
CA SER A 698 8.86 -12.55 22.20
C SER A 698 7.57 -11.76 22.34
N ALA A 699 7.21 -10.99 21.33
CA ALA A 699 6.04 -10.11 21.33
C ALA A 699 5.40 -10.04 19.94
N PRO A 700 4.08 -9.80 19.86
CA PRO A 700 3.42 -9.50 18.59
C PRO A 700 4.05 -8.28 17.90
N ALA A 701 4.08 -8.25 16.56
CA ALA A 701 4.60 -7.10 15.82
C ALA A 701 3.82 -5.81 16.14
N GLY A 702 4.54 -4.70 16.26
CA GLY A 702 3.97 -3.40 16.63
C GLY A 702 3.77 -3.20 18.14
N THR A 703 4.14 -4.16 18.99
CA THR A 703 4.00 -4.04 20.45
C THR A 703 5.01 -3.03 21.01
N ILE A 704 4.53 -2.08 21.81
CA ILE A 704 5.39 -1.19 22.59
C ILE A 704 5.58 -1.83 23.96
N VAL A 705 6.82 -2.04 24.38
CA VAL A 705 7.16 -2.63 25.68
C VAL A 705 7.91 -1.61 26.55
N ALA A 706 7.63 -1.60 27.84
CA ALA A 706 8.35 -0.82 28.83
C ALA A 706 9.13 -1.76 29.75
N ILE A 707 10.44 -1.79 29.59
CA ILE A 707 11.36 -2.69 30.30
C ILE A 707 12.04 -1.88 31.43
N PRO A 708 12.03 -2.31 32.68
CA PRO A 708 12.80 -1.67 33.75
C PRO A 708 14.28 -1.54 33.37
N ALA A 709 14.83 -0.33 33.44
CA ALA A 709 16.20 -0.03 33.00
C ALA A 709 16.80 1.16 33.75
N ALA A 710 18.09 1.09 34.07
CA ALA A 710 18.81 2.28 34.52
C ALA A 710 19.02 3.24 33.34
N ALA A 711 18.64 4.51 33.52
CA ALA A 711 18.70 5.54 32.48
C ALA A 711 19.82 6.52 32.73
N ASP A 712 20.76 6.61 31.79
CA ASP A 712 21.76 7.67 31.70
C ASP A 712 21.60 8.43 30.38
N ALA A 713 22.08 9.66 30.30
CA ALA A 713 22.11 10.42 29.05
C ALA A 713 22.90 9.66 27.99
N GLY A 714 22.44 9.70 26.74
CA GLY A 714 23.04 8.97 25.60
C GLY A 714 22.76 7.46 25.54
N ASN A 715 22.02 6.91 26.51
CA ASN A 715 21.62 5.50 26.46
C ASN A 715 20.51 5.27 25.43
N VAL A 716 20.69 4.24 24.60
CA VAL A 716 19.73 3.84 23.58
C VAL A 716 19.49 2.34 23.64
N ALA A 717 18.32 1.91 23.16
CA ALA A 717 18.05 0.50 22.94
C ALA A 717 18.56 0.06 21.56
N VAL A 718 19.20 -1.12 21.53
CA VAL A 718 19.65 -1.77 20.29
C VAL A 718 19.04 -3.16 20.15
N ILE A 719 18.83 -3.60 18.91
CA ILE A 719 18.56 -5.00 18.58
C ILE A 719 19.91 -5.70 18.43
N VAL A 720 20.09 -6.82 19.10
CA VAL A 720 21.24 -7.72 18.92
C VAL A 720 20.83 -8.82 17.94
N HIS A 721 21.52 -8.86 16.79
CA HIS A 721 21.29 -9.88 15.77
C HIS A 721 21.98 -11.19 16.08
N ALA A 722 21.58 -12.27 15.40
CA ALA A 722 22.13 -13.61 15.62
C ALA A 722 23.65 -13.73 15.33
N ASP A 723 24.19 -12.83 14.51
CA ASP A 723 25.64 -12.72 14.21
C ASP A 723 26.42 -11.86 15.23
N GLY A 724 25.73 -11.34 16.23
CA GLY A 724 26.30 -10.47 17.28
C GLY A 724 26.41 -8.98 16.87
N THR A 725 25.94 -8.60 15.68
CA THR A 725 25.86 -7.17 15.30
C THR A 725 24.73 -6.48 16.04
N GLU A 726 24.86 -5.17 16.25
CA GLU A 726 23.88 -4.35 16.96
C GLU A 726 23.33 -3.26 16.05
N THR A 727 22.01 -3.06 16.10
CA THR A 727 21.31 -1.99 15.37
C THR A 727 20.54 -1.14 16.36
N VAL A 728 20.78 0.19 16.34
CA VAL A 728 20.03 1.14 17.18
C VAL A 728 18.55 1.11 16.79
N ILE A 729 17.67 1.14 17.79
CA ILE A 729 16.23 1.29 17.61
C ILE A 729 15.90 2.80 17.66
N PRO A 730 15.66 3.48 16.53
CA PRO A 730 15.40 4.92 16.54
C PRO A 730 14.14 5.31 17.31
N MET A 731 13.11 4.43 17.23
CA MET A 731 11.85 4.54 17.99
C MET A 731 12.01 3.87 19.37
N SER A 732 12.90 4.39 20.18
CA SER A 732 13.09 3.98 21.58
C SER A 732 13.24 5.18 22.50
N LEU A 733 12.96 4.96 23.78
CA LEU A 733 13.07 5.99 24.82
C LEU A 733 13.64 5.36 26.09
N VAL A 734 14.77 5.85 26.59
CA VAL A 734 15.38 5.38 27.83
C VAL A 734 15.30 6.52 28.87
N GLU A 735 14.20 6.56 29.62
CA GLU A 735 13.96 7.56 30.64
C GLU A 735 13.08 7.04 31.78
N GLY A 736 13.09 7.72 32.91
CA GLY A 736 12.21 7.43 34.04
C GLY A 736 12.37 6.03 34.63
N GLY A 737 13.56 5.43 34.52
CA GLY A 737 13.81 4.07 35.00
C GLY A 737 13.32 2.98 34.09
N LYS A 738 13.03 3.28 32.82
CA LYS A 738 12.51 2.32 31.81
C LYS A 738 13.17 2.54 30.46
N ALA A 739 13.32 1.44 29.71
CA ALA A 739 13.52 1.45 28.26
C ALA A 739 12.18 1.11 27.58
N ILE A 740 11.65 2.06 26.82
CA ILE A 740 10.40 1.90 26.07
C ILE A 740 10.76 1.72 24.60
N VAL A 741 10.37 0.61 24.02
CA VAL A 741 10.72 0.26 22.65
C VAL A 741 9.53 -0.30 21.91
N LYS A 742 9.37 0.09 20.64
CA LYS A 742 8.41 -0.53 19.72
C LYS A 742 9.11 -1.67 18.98
N LEU A 743 8.54 -2.87 19.05
CA LEU A 743 9.11 -4.08 18.47
C LEU A 743 8.27 -4.54 17.26
N ASP A 744 8.93 -4.92 16.18
CA ASP A 744 8.30 -5.50 14.99
C ASP A 744 8.20 -7.05 15.05
N GLY A 745 8.16 -7.60 16.24
CA GLY A 745 8.12 -9.03 16.54
C GLY A 745 9.19 -9.43 17.58
N ASP A 746 9.58 -10.69 17.54
CA ASP A 746 10.60 -11.23 18.44
C ASP A 746 11.96 -10.53 18.25
N ALA A 747 12.57 -10.07 19.33
CA ALA A 747 13.85 -9.36 19.30
C ALA A 747 14.70 -9.63 20.56
N THR A 748 16.00 -9.56 20.43
CA THR A 748 16.90 -9.46 21.59
C THR A 748 17.31 -8.00 21.74
N VAL A 749 16.92 -7.40 22.86
CA VAL A 749 17.12 -5.97 23.17
C VAL A 749 18.24 -5.83 24.19
N LYS A 750 19.06 -4.80 23.99
CA LYS A 750 20.16 -4.42 24.88
C LYS A 750 20.24 -2.90 24.97
N ILE A 751 20.65 -2.35 26.10
CA ILE A 751 20.91 -0.93 26.28
C ILE A 751 22.40 -0.66 26.15
N VAL A 752 22.75 0.30 25.32
CA VAL A 752 24.13 0.72 25.07
C VAL A 752 24.24 2.25 25.21
N ASP A 753 25.43 2.73 25.50
CA ASP A 753 25.78 4.15 25.43
C ASP A 753 26.19 4.45 23.98
N ASN A 754 25.43 5.32 23.32
CA ASN A 754 25.69 5.77 21.96
C ASN A 754 25.76 7.30 21.87
N ALA A 755 26.11 7.94 22.99
CA ALA A 755 26.28 9.40 23.04
C ALA A 755 27.23 9.88 21.95
N LYS A 756 26.92 11.03 21.36
CA LYS A 756 27.75 11.71 20.36
C LYS A 756 28.13 13.09 20.85
N ASP A 757 29.40 13.40 20.80
CA ASP A 757 29.92 14.73 21.14
C ASP A 757 30.15 15.55 19.88
N PHE A 758 29.61 16.77 19.83
CA PHE A 758 29.79 17.71 18.74
C PHE A 758 30.51 18.96 19.22
N SER A 759 31.59 19.34 18.54
CA SER A 759 32.45 20.48 18.98
C SER A 759 31.76 21.83 18.93
N ASP A 760 30.67 21.95 18.16
CA ASP A 760 29.84 23.15 17.96
C ASP A 760 28.55 23.15 18.79
N VAL A 761 28.33 22.15 19.66
CA VAL A 761 27.16 22.06 20.55
C VAL A 761 27.65 22.11 22.02
N PRO A 762 27.79 23.30 22.61
CA PRO A 762 28.17 23.38 24.01
C PRO A 762 27.07 22.85 24.94
N ALA A 763 27.45 22.37 26.11
CA ALA A 763 26.51 21.72 27.05
C ALA A 763 25.36 22.62 27.53
N ASP A 764 25.53 23.94 27.46
CA ASP A 764 24.51 24.93 27.80
C ASP A 764 23.66 25.38 26.60
N HIS A 765 23.87 24.81 25.42
CA HIS A 765 23.03 25.07 24.26
C HIS A 765 21.60 24.60 24.54
N TRP A 766 20.58 25.42 24.22
CA TRP A 766 19.17 25.14 24.52
C TRP A 766 18.67 23.79 24.01
N ALA A 767 19.26 23.30 22.94
CA ALA A 767 18.88 22.03 22.31
C ALA A 767 19.90 20.91 22.60
N ALA A 768 20.89 21.08 23.46
CA ALA A 768 21.93 20.07 23.67
C ALA A 768 21.34 18.68 23.94
N GLY A 769 20.37 18.56 24.86
CA GLY A 769 19.72 17.28 25.17
C GLY A 769 18.88 16.73 24.02
N ASN A 770 18.27 17.58 23.16
CA ASN A 770 17.51 17.13 21.98
C ASN A 770 18.46 16.63 20.89
N ILE A 771 19.61 17.27 20.74
CA ILE A 771 20.64 16.88 19.77
C ILE A 771 21.28 15.56 20.21
N ASP A 772 21.63 15.44 21.50
CA ASP A 772 22.13 14.17 22.05
C ASP A 772 21.15 13.02 21.84
N PHE A 773 19.88 13.23 22.15
CA PHE A 773 18.83 12.25 21.85
C PHE A 773 18.80 11.86 20.36
N ALA A 774 18.66 12.85 19.46
CA ALA A 774 18.47 12.61 18.04
C ALA A 774 19.71 11.95 17.37
N SER A 775 20.91 12.25 17.88
CA SER A 775 22.17 11.69 17.37
C SER A 775 22.49 10.32 17.97
N SER A 776 22.25 10.12 19.25
CA SER A 776 22.42 8.80 19.90
C SER A 776 21.47 7.76 19.33
N HIS A 777 20.25 8.16 18.93
CA HIS A 777 19.26 7.30 18.24
C HIS A 777 19.48 7.19 16.72
N GLU A 778 20.59 7.73 16.20
CA GLU A 778 20.95 7.73 14.77
C GLU A 778 19.90 8.37 13.83
N ILE A 779 18.96 9.09 14.38
CA ILE A 779 17.96 9.89 13.67
C ILE A 779 18.63 11.01 12.88
N PHE A 780 19.52 11.78 13.57
CA PHE A 780 20.40 12.75 12.96
C PHE A 780 21.86 12.27 12.98
N LYS A 781 22.59 12.61 11.93
CA LYS A 781 24.04 12.39 11.87
C LYS A 781 24.76 13.74 11.89
N GLY A 782 25.94 13.78 12.50
CA GLY A 782 26.84 14.91 12.37
C GLY A 782 27.28 15.10 10.91
N ILE A 783 27.87 16.23 10.64
CA ILE A 783 28.56 16.60 9.41
C ILE A 783 30.06 16.63 9.65
N ASP A 784 30.87 16.90 8.64
CA ASP A 784 32.33 16.92 8.73
C ASP A 784 32.90 15.66 9.41
N ASN A 785 32.52 14.47 8.91
CA ASN A 785 32.86 13.17 9.49
C ASN A 785 32.33 12.93 10.90
N GLY A 786 31.33 13.69 11.33
CA GLY A 786 30.68 13.55 12.63
C GLY A 786 31.20 14.52 13.71
N ASP A 787 32.12 15.44 13.38
CA ASP A 787 32.73 16.35 14.35
C ASP A 787 31.83 17.54 14.72
N THR A 788 30.92 17.95 13.84
CA THR A 788 30.00 19.08 14.04
C THR A 788 28.55 18.71 13.77
N TYR A 789 27.61 19.43 14.37
CA TYR A 789 26.18 19.25 14.19
C TYR A 789 25.53 20.39 13.37
N GLU A 790 26.07 21.58 13.42
CA GLU A 790 25.52 22.83 12.85
C GLU A 790 24.08 23.13 13.31
N PRO A 791 23.85 23.34 14.59
CA PRO A 791 22.52 23.44 15.17
C PRO A 791 21.65 24.55 14.58
N GLU A 792 22.23 25.68 14.19
CA GLU A 792 21.50 26.84 13.66
C GLU A 792 21.34 26.84 12.14
N THR A 793 21.91 25.85 11.45
CA THR A 793 21.76 25.71 10.00
C THR A 793 20.32 25.30 9.66
N ALA A 794 19.73 26.02 8.68
CA ALA A 794 18.39 25.70 8.19
C ALA A 794 18.35 24.30 7.55
N LEU A 795 17.37 23.52 7.95
CA LEU A 795 17.18 22.16 7.44
C LEU A 795 16.56 22.20 6.05
N THR A 796 17.08 21.38 5.12
CA THR A 796 16.41 21.21 3.82
C THR A 796 15.31 20.16 3.90
N ARG A 797 14.39 20.16 2.93
CA ARG A 797 13.34 19.16 2.83
C ARG A 797 13.91 17.74 2.64
N ASN A 798 15.00 17.58 1.85
CA ASN A 798 15.71 16.31 1.69
C ASN A 798 16.30 15.80 3.00
N MET A 799 16.86 16.70 3.82
CA MET A 799 17.33 16.33 5.16
C MET A 799 16.19 15.80 6.02
N MET A 800 15.04 16.49 6.05
CA MET A 800 13.91 16.06 6.87
C MET A 800 13.33 14.73 6.40
N MET A 801 13.17 14.51 5.08
CA MET A 801 12.75 13.23 4.52
C MET A 801 13.68 12.09 4.92
N THR A 802 14.99 12.33 4.88
CA THR A 802 16.00 11.35 5.30
C THR A 802 15.96 11.06 6.81
N VAL A 803 15.73 12.09 7.62
CA VAL A 803 15.56 11.96 9.07
C VAL A 803 14.36 11.10 9.43
N ILE A 804 13.21 11.35 8.80
CA ILE A 804 11.99 10.55 9.04
C ILE A 804 12.19 9.10 8.56
N ALA A 805 12.82 8.89 7.40
CA ALA A 805 13.12 7.56 6.89
C ALA A 805 13.99 6.75 7.87
N ARG A 806 15.03 7.37 8.43
CA ARG A 806 15.86 6.73 9.48
C ARG A 806 15.07 6.41 10.75
N THR A 807 14.16 7.31 11.15
CA THR A 807 13.29 7.08 12.30
C THR A 807 12.40 5.86 12.11
N ASP A 808 11.97 5.57 10.88
CA ASP A 808 11.22 4.36 10.52
C ASP A 808 12.13 3.11 10.33
N GLY A 809 13.45 3.24 10.53
CA GLY A 809 14.41 2.15 10.38
C GLY A 809 14.83 1.88 8.92
N ALA A 810 14.49 2.76 7.98
CA ALA A 810 14.87 2.59 6.58
C ALA A 810 16.39 2.79 6.37
N ASP A 811 17.01 1.94 5.58
CA ASP A 811 18.39 2.10 5.15
C ASP A 811 18.53 3.31 4.22
N THR A 812 19.21 4.35 4.71
CA THR A 812 19.55 5.55 3.94
C THR A 812 21.03 5.66 3.60
N SER A 813 21.81 4.60 3.84
CA SER A 813 23.24 4.53 3.53
C SER A 813 23.47 4.31 2.04
N ASP A 814 24.71 4.58 1.59
CA ASP A 814 25.21 4.27 0.25
C ASP A 814 24.30 4.74 -0.90
N SER A 815 23.79 5.98 -0.82
CA SER A 815 23.01 6.58 -1.91
C SER A 815 23.70 7.81 -2.52
N ASP A 816 23.57 7.97 -3.84
CA ASP A 816 24.06 9.11 -4.59
C ASP A 816 22.90 9.69 -5.43
N PRO A 817 22.47 10.94 -5.16
CA PRO A 817 22.89 11.79 -4.03
C PRO A 817 22.51 11.20 -2.67
N TRP A 818 23.22 11.60 -1.61
CA TRP A 818 23.11 11.04 -0.26
C TRP A 818 21.68 10.97 0.31
N TYR A 819 20.79 11.81 -0.16
CA TYR A 819 19.38 11.88 0.27
C TYR A 819 18.43 11.03 -0.59
N ALA A 820 18.89 10.46 -1.70
CA ALA A 820 17.99 9.83 -2.68
C ALA A 820 17.13 8.71 -2.09
N LYS A 821 17.69 7.82 -1.28
CA LYS A 821 16.94 6.76 -0.60
C LYS A 821 15.90 7.33 0.39
N GLY A 822 16.28 8.34 1.17
CA GLY A 822 15.36 8.99 2.12
C GLY A 822 14.22 9.73 1.42
N GLN A 823 14.52 10.45 0.34
CA GLN A 823 13.52 11.13 -0.48
C GLN A 823 12.55 10.12 -1.11
N GLN A 824 13.08 9.05 -1.71
CA GLN A 824 12.26 7.99 -2.33
C GLN A 824 11.36 7.32 -1.28
N TRP A 825 11.95 6.95 -0.12
CA TRP A 825 11.18 6.39 0.98
C TRP A 825 10.03 7.31 1.42
N ALA A 826 10.27 8.62 1.55
CA ALA A 826 9.25 9.58 1.98
C ALA A 826 8.12 9.73 0.95
N VAL A 827 8.43 9.64 -0.33
CA VAL A 827 7.44 9.65 -1.42
C VAL A 827 6.61 8.36 -1.40
N ASP A 828 7.26 7.20 -1.33
CA ASP A 828 6.61 5.89 -1.36
C ASP A 828 5.67 5.68 -0.17
N ASN A 829 5.98 6.30 0.97
CA ASN A 829 5.19 6.22 2.21
C ASN A 829 4.22 7.40 2.40
N GLY A 830 4.07 8.29 1.43
CA GLY A 830 3.13 9.41 1.50
C GLY A 830 3.50 10.49 2.53
N VAL A 831 4.73 10.47 3.05
CA VAL A 831 5.23 11.45 4.02
C VAL A 831 5.48 12.80 3.37
N SER A 832 5.99 12.79 2.13
CA SER A 832 6.29 13.98 1.33
C SER A 832 6.06 13.69 -0.15
N ASN A 833 5.86 14.75 -0.94
CA ASN A 833 5.78 14.64 -2.39
C ASN A 833 7.16 14.62 -3.08
N GLY A 834 8.26 14.68 -2.32
CA GLY A 834 9.63 14.68 -2.83
C GLY A 834 10.08 15.95 -3.56
N LEU A 835 9.19 16.94 -3.72
CA LEU A 835 9.50 18.15 -4.47
C LEU A 835 10.28 19.15 -3.60
N TRP A 836 11.04 20.04 -4.28
CA TRP A 836 11.85 21.10 -3.66
C TRP A 836 12.78 20.60 -2.55
N GLY A 837 13.41 19.46 -2.79
CA GLY A 837 14.22 18.78 -1.78
C GLY A 837 15.37 19.62 -1.22
N GLU A 838 15.98 20.46 -2.04
CA GLU A 838 17.08 21.35 -1.66
C GLU A 838 16.62 22.64 -0.96
N ASP A 839 15.33 22.99 -1.04
CA ASP A 839 14.81 24.17 -0.37
C ASP A 839 14.78 23.96 1.15
N SER A 840 15.05 25.04 1.89
CA SER A 840 14.91 25.03 3.34
C SER A 840 13.46 24.82 3.75
N ILE A 841 13.24 23.95 4.74
CA ILE A 841 11.90 23.58 5.17
C ILE A 841 11.32 24.59 6.17
N THR A 842 10.05 24.98 5.99
CA THR A 842 9.36 25.78 7.00
C THR A 842 8.86 24.90 8.16
N ARG A 843 8.58 25.52 9.31
CA ARG A 843 8.11 24.81 10.50
C ARG A 843 6.77 24.10 10.25
N GLU A 844 5.83 24.73 9.53
CA GLU A 844 4.57 24.09 9.17
C GLU A 844 4.75 22.93 8.19
N GLN A 845 5.70 23.02 7.24
CA GLN A 845 6.02 21.91 6.33
C GLN A 845 6.63 20.72 7.06
N LEU A 846 7.56 20.99 8.00
CA LEU A 846 8.15 19.96 8.83
C LEU A 846 7.08 19.23 9.66
N VAL A 847 6.22 19.97 10.32
CA VAL A 847 5.12 19.41 11.12
C VAL A 847 4.15 18.61 10.26
N THR A 848 3.88 19.06 9.04
CA THR A 848 3.02 18.29 8.09
C THR A 848 3.67 16.98 7.68
N MET A 849 4.99 16.93 7.47
CA MET A 849 5.68 15.66 7.20
C MET A 849 5.60 14.72 8.41
N LEU A 850 5.72 15.23 9.65
CA LEU A 850 5.56 14.41 10.86
C LEU A 850 4.13 13.90 11.04
N PHE A 851 3.13 14.73 10.73
CA PHE A 851 1.72 14.34 10.75
C PHE A 851 1.43 13.21 9.75
N ASN A 852 1.95 13.32 8.54
CA ASN A 852 1.82 12.28 7.51
C ASN A 852 2.52 10.98 7.95
N TYR A 853 3.70 11.09 8.58
CA TYR A 853 4.42 9.95 9.12
C TYR A 853 3.68 9.30 10.30
N ALA A 854 3.08 10.09 11.18
CA ALA A 854 2.23 9.59 12.27
C ALA A 854 1.04 8.77 11.73
N ASN A 855 0.35 9.30 10.73
CA ASN A 855 -0.73 8.57 10.04
C ASN A 855 -0.23 7.25 9.41
N LYS A 856 0.92 7.27 8.72
CA LYS A 856 1.53 6.09 8.11
C LYS A 856 1.87 5.03 9.17
N SER A 857 2.41 5.43 10.30
CA SER A 857 2.83 4.53 11.39
C SER A 857 1.69 4.07 12.30
N GLY A 858 0.44 4.49 12.01
CA GLY A 858 -0.76 4.09 12.76
C GLY A 858 -0.90 4.78 14.12
N MET A 859 -0.22 5.89 14.35
CA MET A 859 -0.42 6.73 15.53
C MET A 859 -1.80 7.41 15.47
N ASP A 860 -2.47 7.57 16.60
CA ASP A 860 -3.71 8.35 16.66
C ASP A 860 -3.39 9.82 16.38
N THR A 861 -3.89 10.33 15.28
CA THR A 861 -3.72 11.72 14.85
C THR A 861 -5.00 12.54 14.98
N SER A 862 -5.95 12.11 15.79
CA SER A 862 -7.26 12.75 15.94
C SER A 862 -7.26 13.98 16.88
N ALA A 863 -6.25 14.08 17.76
CA ALA A 863 -6.13 15.18 18.71
C ALA A 863 -5.98 16.54 18.00
N ARG A 864 -6.68 17.57 18.51
CA ARG A 864 -6.63 18.95 17.96
C ARG A 864 -6.58 19.96 19.11
N ALA A 865 -5.53 20.78 19.10
CA ALA A 865 -5.46 21.95 19.99
C ALA A 865 -6.11 23.19 19.34
N ASP A 866 -6.71 24.03 20.14
CA ASP A 866 -7.06 25.39 19.69
C ASP A 866 -5.78 26.25 19.68
N VAL A 867 -5.34 26.58 18.48
CA VAL A 867 -4.14 27.39 18.25
C VAL A 867 -4.44 28.88 18.06
N SER A 868 -5.71 29.31 18.08
CA SER A 868 -6.13 30.68 17.77
C SER A 868 -5.59 31.73 18.74
N GLY A 869 -5.20 31.31 19.95
CA GLY A 869 -4.55 32.17 20.95
C GLY A 869 -3.03 32.24 20.85
N MET A 870 -2.40 31.53 19.93
CA MET A 870 -0.95 31.57 19.73
C MET A 870 -0.57 32.68 18.75
N GLU A 871 0.58 33.26 18.95
CA GLU A 871 1.14 34.29 18.06
C GLU A 871 1.39 33.68 16.65
N ASN A 872 1.12 34.48 15.60
CA ASN A 872 1.18 34.04 14.19
C ASN A 872 0.33 32.82 13.82
N ALA A 873 -0.75 32.51 14.56
CA ALA A 873 -1.68 31.44 14.21
C ALA A 873 -2.41 31.69 12.87
N ASP A 874 -2.68 32.95 12.56
CA ASP A 874 -3.29 33.40 11.30
C ASP A 874 -2.38 33.23 10.07
N ALA A 875 -1.07 33.10 10.29
CA ALA A 875 -0.09 32.85 9.24
C ALA A 875 0.05 31.35 8.89
N VAL A 876 -0.65 30.45 9.61
CA VAL A 876 -0.65 29.02 9.28
C VAL A 876 -1.40 28.81 7.98
N SER A 877 -0.75 28.14 7.03
CA SER A 877 -1.39 27.79 5.77
C SER A 877 -2.57 26.85 5.97
N SER A 878 -3.65 27.02 5.22
CA SER A 878 -4.86 26.20 5.37
C SER A 878 -4.60 24.68 5.21
N TRP A 879 -3.66 24.30 4.36
CA TRP A 879 -3.26 22.93 4.15
C TRP A 879 -2.46 22.33 5.32
N ALA A 880 -1.82 23.16 6.16
CA ALA A 880 -1.01 22.74 7.30
C ALA A 880 -1.77 22.82 8.64
N LEU A 881 -2.93 23.47 8.66
CA LEU A 881 -3.64 23.77 9.90
C LEU A 881 -3.95 22.53 10.73
N GLU A 882 -4.40 21.47 10.10
CA GLU A 882 -4.71 20.20 10.76
C GLU A 882 -3.46 19.59 11.42
N ALA A 883 -2.35 19.56 10.71
CA ALA A 883 -1.08 19.05 11.22
C ALA A 883 -0.52 19.92 12.37
N VAL A 884 -0.66 21.24 12.26
CA VAL A 884 -0.23 22.18 13.33
C VAL A 884 -1.07 21.98 14.59
N GLN A 885 -2.40 21.89 14.48
CA GLN A 885 -3.29 21.66 15.62
C GLN A 885 -2.99 20.32 16.31
N TRP A 886 -2.75 19.26 15.53
CA TRP A 886 -2.34 17.97 16.07
C TRP A 886 -0.99 18.06 16.80
N ALA A 887 0.01 18.63 16.17
CA ALA A 887 1.34 18.67 16.74
C ALA A 887 1.43 19.53 18.03
N VAL A 888 0.57 20.55 18.14
CA VAL A 888 0.42 21.33 19.40
C VAL A 888 -0.31 20.48 20.44
N ALA A 889 -1.35 19.75 20.08
CA ALA A 889 -2.09 18.86 20.99
C ALA A 889 -1.18 17.77 21.58
N GLU A 890 -0.32 17.17 20.75
CA GLU A 890 0.65 16.14 21.16
C GLU A 890 1.93 16.73 21.81
N GLY A 891 2.04 18.06 21.93
CA GLY A 891 3.21 18.72 22.50
C GLY A 891 4.47 18.62 21.64
N ILE A 892 4.35 18.19 20.39
CA ILE A 892 5.45 18.10 19.42
C ILE A 892 5.86 19.50 18.97
N LEU A 893 4.90 20.31 18.54
CA LEU A 893 5.09 21.72 18.22
C LEU A 893 4.86 22.56 19.47
N LYS A 894 5.91 23.14 19.97
CA LYS A 894 5.87 24.24 20.93
C LYS A 894 6.25 25.52 20.20
N GLY A 895 5.61 26.62 20.49
CA GLY A 895 5.96 27.88 19.88
C GLY A 895 7.41 28.29 20.13
N VAL A 896 7.95 29.18 19.31
CA VAL A 896 9.18 29.91 19.65
C VAL A 896 8.88 30.68 20.93
N ASP A 897 9.72 30.58 21.93
CA ASP A 897 9.45 31.11 23.27
C ASP A 897 8.14 30.62 23.91
N ASN A 898 7.62 29.47 23.47
CA ASN A 898 6.35 28.84 23.87
C ASN A 898 5.09 29.62 23.50
N THR A 899 5.16 30.62 22.67
CA THR A 899 4.00 31.47 22.29
C THR A 899 3.82 31.61 20.78
N ASP A 900 4.90 31.78 20.01
CA ASP A 900 4.86 32.06 18.58
C ASP A 900 4.98 30.76 17.75
N LEU A 901 3.97 30.44 16.97
CA LEU A 901 3.99 29.29 16.06
C LEU A 901 5.06 29.43 14.96
N ALA A 902 5.35 30.67 14.52
CA ALA A 902 6.25 30.98 13.41
C ALA A 902 6.13 29.98 12.24
N PRO A 903 4.93 29.74 11.67
CA PRO A 903 4.68 28.62 10.73
C PRO A 903 5.53 28.74 9.46
N GLN A 904 5.75 29.97 8.98
CA GLN A 904 6.56 30.27 7.79
C GLN A 904 8.07 30.42 8.10
N GLY A 905 8.45 30.38 9.37
CA GLY A 905 9.85 30.41 9.79
C GLY A 905 10.57 29.14 9.35
N LEU A 906 11.83 29.26 8.93
CA LEU A 906 12.65 28.11 8.57
C LEU A 906 13.01 27.30 9.82
N ALA A 907 12.89 26.00 9.73
CA ALA A 907 13.31 25.11 10.81
C ALA A 907 14.82 24.89 10.77
N THR A 908 15.50 25.08 11.92
CA THR A 908 16.92 24.75 12.04
C THR A 908 17.11 23.26 12.41
N ARG A 909 18.34 22.75 12.28
CA ARG A 909 18.68 21.38 12.66
C ARG A 909 18.43 21.12 14.14
N ALA A 910 18.72 22.08 15.01
CA ALA A 910 18.42 22.01 16.45
C ALA A 910 16.91 21.94 16.72
N GLN A 911 16.11 22.76 16.03
CA GLN A 911 14.66 22.72 16.16
C GLN A 911 14.10 21.37 15.68
N ALA A 912 14.59 20.86 14.56
CA ALA A 912 14.16 19.56 14.04
C ALA A 912 14.52 18.41 15.00
N ALA A 913 15.69 18.43 15.64
CA ALA A 913 16.03 17.47 16.69
C ALA A 913 15.03 17.50 17.86
N ALA A 914 14.63 18.71 18.28
CA ALA A 914 13.60 18.88 19.32
C ALA A 914 12.21 18.37 18.89
N PHE A 915 11.82 18.58 17.64
CA PHE A 915 10.58 18.00 17.10
C PHE A 915 10.65 16.47 17.09
N MET A 916 11.75 15.89 16.62
CA MET A 916 11.92 14.44 16.55
C MET A 916 11.88 13.78 17.92
N GLN A 917 12.60 14.31 18.93
CA GLN A 917 12.54 13.75 20.27
C GLN A 917 11.12 13.78 20.84
N ARG A 918 10.41 14.91 20.69
CA ARG A 918 9.02 15.03 21.14
C ARG A 918 8.08 14.10 20.40
N TYR A 919 8.31 13.93 19.09
CA TYR A 919 7.56 12.98 18.28
C TYR A 919 7.74 11.53 18.74
N VAL A 920 9.00 11.09 18.93
CA VAL A 920 9.30 9.74 19.44
C VAL A 920 8.65 9.53 20.81
N LYS A 921 8.70 10.54 21.66
CA LYS A 921 8.09 10.50 22.99
C LYS A 921 6.57 10.39 22.91
N ALA A 922 5.91 11.18 22.06
CA ALA A 922 4.46 11.13 21.85
C ALA A 922 4.00 9.81 21.21
N ALA A 923 4.83 9.20 20.37
CA ALA A 923 4.51 7.93 19.71
C ALA A 923 4.70 6.70 20.61
N LEU A 924 5.44 6.81 21.72
CA LEU A 924 5.75 5.70 22.62
C LEU A 924 5.01 5.78 23.97
N LEU A 925 4.50 6.94 24.35
CA LEU A 925 3.83 7.20 25.64
C LEU A 925 2.35 7.54 25.47
#